data_2de0c4badc613cf00f7ccb346154171b
#
_entry.id   2de0c4badc613cf00f7ccb346154171b
#
_cell.length_a   1.000
_cell.length_b   1.000
_cell.length_c   1.000
_cell.angle_alpha   90.00
_cell.angle_beta   90.00
_cell.angle_gamma   90.00
#
_symmetry.space_group_name_H-M   'P 1'
#
loop_
_entity.id
_entity.type
_entity.pdbx_description
1 polymer ?
#
loop_
_entity_poly.entity_id
_entity_poly.type
_entity_poly.pdbx_seq_one_letter_code
_entity_poly.pdbx_strand_id
1 'polypeptide(L)'
;SIGAADGDHLDALYINDTAGTGYTAAITIPQIGTHGTRAGVQGITTIGNANTGTVTFGSGGHQFSGGQVTITSGGDIITPLDANITSDDNIKLDPGTGSLKFSGDFDLVSTGNKTIEIAGNSLAVDSGTSVDTLTIVSGEGSGATNGTITMGGTIGSTELKTVSLTAGTAINLGGNITIGAIADGTVDIDGPAVLTANVTVDADQQNTSIGFTSTINNDGSGTARNLVLDTGAGNISVSGIIGDVGNSGVAIGTIDINNSDGAGTITLAGIGSSSTAGNAGVVDIGNTATADLNLAGTFFTGGATTYQADATGKDIDITANTTIKTTASDITFQTGEIDITDGVTSVTINSGSGDLILVNIHGDGTTDTTDLDIDGTAVTVKDIGLSTAKDEINGVNITGTTVNLDGAIYTGGTGNTIDITGAVTLGGNTIIDSSTSGGNITITGAVTGTRDLDILSGSGLATITGNIGTGGTPLASLDINASNTAGHTGGVTLGGNIGTDSAAGSALTTLGNPKTTGTITLSGVEYNTSDDQAFTAAAFALGGANVTFATSSDPVDFTVSAAGGGDVTLADAANLTINTVAGNITFGGDILGTDNGESTSVTLNTTGTVSVKSIGADGSTADNNINDVTLTGGTVSLNGTISTAVLGGEGETKATDLGDVDINGAVTLAGATTIDTSSSGGTVHFNSTINGGQNLTIKSGAGRVDLAGVVGGTTAIGNLVINAASASHTGAGAIYIDDIGDTDVTAAAGTVNVGNSNTANIDLTGDIYRIGASVFTATSGDNINLTDASGNVEFDLANASLEFAGANIDLSSGTNLVADTGNQALTVLGVRGATDAFDDVTLSTSGTVTVGTGGIGSGTQIGDVTLEGGSIVLKGDITTAGTGEGENQVGDIDFDGAVTIDGAVVLTSDVSGTGNDGKVDFSTTIAGDNTSETGSLATDSLTIETGAGTLTLSGSIGAADGDHLDALYINDTAGADYTANITIPQIGTHGTRAGVQGITTIGNA
;
A
#
# COMPACT_ATOMS: atom_id res chain seq x y z
N SER A 1 -4.48 52.56 76.85
CA SER A 1 -5.35 52.12 75.72
C SER A 1 -6.49 53.13 75.56
N ILE A 2 -6.97 53.17 74.33
CA ILE A 2 -8.17 53.95 73.97
C ILE A 2 -9.35 52.97 73.89
N GLY A 3 -10.43 53.20 74.65
CA GLY A 3 -11.56 52.30 74.71
C GLY A 3 -11.23 50.91 75.18
N ALA A 4 -10.57 50.78 76.31
CA ALA A 4 -9.99 49.50 76.75
C ALA A 4 -10.99 48.51 77.34
N ALA A 5 -12.20 48.89 77.62
CA ALA A 5 -13.25 47.99 78.20
C ALA A 5 -14.52 48.04 77.36
N ASP A 6 -15.37 47.01 77.49
CA ASP A 6 -16.73 47.00 76.90
C ASP A 6 -17.56 48.17 77.35
N GLY A 7 -18.02 49.00 76.44
CA GLY A 7 -18.73 50.28 76.73
C GLY A 7 -17.85 51.52 76.81
N ASP A 8 -16.52 51.40 76.84
CA ASP A 8 -15.56 52.48 76.81
C ASP A 8 -15.10 52.81 75.40
N HIS A 9 -15.97 53.24 74.53
CA HIS A 9 -15.67 53.53 73.15
C HIS A 9 -15.71 55.01 72.85
N LEU A 10 -14.98 55.39 71.78
CA LEU A 10 -15.10 56.66 71.11
C LEU A 10 -15.99 56.59 69.89
N ASP A 11 -16.87 57.59 69.64
CA ASP A 11 -17.67 57.68 68.45
C ASP A 11 -16.86 58.00 67.23
N ALA A 12 -15.70 58.63 67.34
CA ALA A 12 -14.68 58.87 66.27
C ALA A 12 -13.35 59.20 66.90
N LEU A 13 -12.25 58.95 66.09
CA LEU A 13 -10.88 59.28 66.51
C LEU A 13 -10.18 60.00 65.38
N TYR A 14 -9.72 61.21 65.58
CA TYR A 14 -8.97 62.03 64.65
C TYR A 14 -7.62 62.42 65.25
N ILE A 15 -6.53 62.05 64.67
CA ILE A 15 -5.18 62.38 65.07
C ILE A 15 -4.38 62.89 63.87
N ASN A 16 -4.00 64.16 63.85
CA ASN A 16 -3.24 64.83 62.78
C ASN A 16 -3.84 64.60 61.41
N ASP A 17 -5.19 64.60 61.30
CA ASP A 17 -5.92 64.24 60.10
C ASP A 17 -5.99 65.37 59.06
N THR A 18 -5.57 66.53 59.42
CA THR A 18 -5.67 67.78 58.60
C THR A 18 -4.43 67.85 57.68
N ALA A 19 -4.66 67.94 56.38
CA ALA A 19 -3.59 68.12 55.38
C ALA A 19 -2.95 69.51 55.55
N GLY A 20 -1.69 69.50 55.96
CA GLY A 20 -0.87 70.75 56.07
C GLY A 20 0.58 70.43 56.36
N THR A 21 1.48 71.33 55.86
CA THR A 21 2.93 71.20 55.97
C THR A 21 3.50 71.31 57.39
N GLY A 22 2.67 71.51 58.36
CA GLY A 22 3.11 71.64 59.79
C GLY A 22 2.99 70.37 60.66
N TYR A 23 2.41 69.29 60.16
CA TYR A 23 2.14 68.07 60.94
C TYR A 23 3.09 66.92 60.53
N THR A 24 4.38 67.10 60.83
CA THR A 24 5.44 66.13 60.44
C THR A 24 5.93 65.22 61.57
N ALA A 25 5.33 65.32 62.73
CA ALA A 25 5.73 64.53 63.89
C ALA A 25 5.35 63.06 63.82
N ALA A 26 6.22 62.18 64.32
CA ALA A 26 5.86 60.76 64.46
C ALA A 26 4.70 60.61 65.49
N ILE A 27 3.82 59.60 65.18
CA ILE A 27 2.67 59.29 66.07
C ILE A 27 2.91 57.90 66.65
N THR A 28 2.79 57.82 68.00
CA THR A 28 2.75 56.48 68.64
C THR A 28 1.34 56.30 69.24
N ILE A 29 0.69 55.22 68.86
CA ILE A 29 -0.67 54.90 69.26
C ILE A 29 -0.59 53.75 70.25
N PRO A 30 -1.03 53.96 71.48
CA PRO A 30 -1.17 52.87 72.42
C PRO A 30 -2.32 51.94 71.93
N GLN A 31 -2.53 50.88 72.63
CA GLN A 31 -3.56 49.92 72.23
C GLN A 31 -4.96 50.59 72.14
N ILE A 32 -5.73 50.21 71.03
CA ILE A 32 -7.11 50.69 70.84
C ILE A 32 -8.05 49.48 71.03
N GLY A 33 -8.90 49.52 72.01
CA GLY A 33 -9.79 48.41 72.40
C GLY A 33 -9.01 47.20 72.90
N THR A 34 -9.51 46.53 73.87
CA THR A 34 -8.85 45.28 74.34
C THR A 34 -9.80 44.12 74.58
N HIS A 35 -11.06 44.42 74.87
CA HIS A 35 -12.04 43.38 75.17
C HIS A 35 -13.50 43.87 74.94
N GLY A 36 -14.32 42.98 74.44
CA GLY A 36 -15.73 43.07 74.31
C GLY A 36 -16.25 43.56 72.94
N THR A 37 -17.54 43.44 72.75
CA THR A 37 -18.26 43.74 71.49
C THR A 37 -18.39 45.21 71.15
N ARG A 38 -17.96 46.12 72.01
CA ARG A 38 -18.05 47.57 71.79
C ARG A 38 -16.83 48.30 72.35
N ALA A 39 -15.70 47.71 72.33
CA ALA A 39 -14.45 48.37 72.80
C ALA A 39 -13.78 49.14 71.62
N GLY A 40 -12.95 50.09 71.93
CA GLY A 40 -12.17 50.84 70.98
C GLY A 40 -12.88 52.08 70.41
N VAL A 41 -12.93 52.21 69.10
CA VAL A 41 -13.59 53.29 68.35
C VAL A 41 -14.73 52.75 67.55
N GLN A 42 -15.93 53.34 67.78
CA GLN A 42 -17.14 52.85 67.06
C GLN A 42 -17.54 53.65 65.80
N GLY A 43 -16.82 54.72 65.51
CA GLY A 43 -17.03 55.50 64.28
C GLY A 43 -15.76 55.66 63.47
N ILE A 44 -15.72 56.72 62.68
CA ILE A 44 -14.57 56.96 61.74
C ILE A 44 -13.28 57.17 62.59
N THR A 45 -12.24 56.50 62.17
CA THR A 45 -10.89 56.68 62.67
C THR A 45 -9.97 57.25 61.57
N THR A 46 -9.35 58.42 61.81
CA THR A 46 -8.38 59.02 60.89
C THR A 46 -7.12 59.38 61.70
N ILE A 47 -6.00 58.80 61.35
CA ILE A 47 -4.72 58.93 61.99
C ILE A 47 -3.67 59.38 60.97
N GLY A 48 -3.08 60.54 61.19
CA GLY A 48 -2.03 61.08 60.35
C GLY A 48 -2.50 61.63 58.96
N ASN A 49 -1.60 62.12 58.25
CA ASN A 49 -1.74 62.65 56.89
C ASN A 49 -0.39 62.44 56.10
N ALA A 50 -0.36 62.74 54.80
CA ALA A 50 0.80 62.55 53.91
C ALA A 50 2.12 63.26 54.38
N ASN A 51 2.09 64.13 55.35
CA ASN A 51 3.26 64.78 55.94
C ASN A 51 3.56 64.25 57.37
N THR A 52 2.78 63.39 57.91
CA THR A 52 3.03 62.78 59.22
C THR A 52 4.26 61.92 59.17
N GLY A 53 5.12 62.00 60.20
CA GLY A 53 6.26 61.04 60.25
C GLY A 53 5.75 59.60 60.47
N THR A 54 6.59 58.79 61.01
CA THR A 54 6.21 57.39 61.28
C THR A 54 5.02 57.27 62.19
N VAL A 55 4.06 56.40 61.84
CA VAL A 55 2.94 55.99 62.73
C VAL A 55 3.27 54.64 63.34
N THR A 56 3.39 54.60 64.70
CA THR A 56 3.76 53.31 65.35
C THR A 56 2.58 52.91 66.28
N PHE A 57 2.14 51.67 66.11
CA PHE A 57 1.12 51.07 67.01
C PHE A 57 1.80 50.45 68.22
N GLY A 58 1.12 50.43 69.33
CA GLY A 58 1.52 49.69 70.53
C GLY A 58 1.30 48.20 70.39
N SER A 59 1.96 47.39 71.22
CA SER A 59 1.74 45.94 71.22
C SER A 59 0.34 45.52 71.63
N GLY A 60 -0.19 44.43 71.09
CA GLY A 60 -1.53 43.86 71.32
C GLY A 60 -2.54 44.30 70.29
N GLY A 61 -3.67 43.60 70.24
CA GLY A 61 -4.69 43.80 69.20
C GLY A 61 -5.35 45.19 69.29
N HIS A 62 -5.62 45.81 68.13
CA HIS A 62 -6.34 47.05 67.95
C HIS A 62 -7.73 46.76 67.34
N GLN A 63 -8.77 47.14 68.04
CA GLN A 63 -10.18 46.87 67.64
C GLN A 63 -10.88 48.17 67.29
N PHE A 64 -11.45 48.23 66.08
CA PHE A 64 -12.32 49.32 65.61
C PHE A 64 -13.68 48.74 65.28
N SER A 65 -14.75 49.35 65.72
CA SER A 65 -16.09 48.85 65.43
C SER A 65 -17.00 50.02 64.97
N GLY A 66 -17.59 49.87 63.81
CA GLY A 66 -18.64 50.75 63.28
C GLY A 66 -18.22 51.91 62.38
N GLY A 67 -16.99 52.03 61.97
CA GLY A 67 -16.57 53.10 61.04
C GLY A 67 -15.25 52.84 60.27
N GLN A 68 -15.06 53.55 59.22
CA GLN A 68 -13.87 53.44 58.37
C GLN A 68 -12.60 53.79 59.19
N VAL A 69 -11.57 52.95 59.02
CA VAL A 69 -10.25 53.23 59.59
C VAL A 69 -9.32 53.74 58.47
N THR A 70 -8.80 54.93 58.63
CA THR A 70 -7.79 55.50 57.68
C THR A 70 -6.55 55.94 58.51
N ILE A 71 -5.40 55.31 58.13
CA ILE A 71 -4.12 55.63 58.74
C ILE A 71 -3.16 56.05 57.60
N THR A 72 -2.71 57.28 57.63
CA THR A 72 -1.84 57.87 56.59
C THR A 72 -0.55 58.36 57.26
N SER A 73 0.58 57.98 56.62
CA SER A 73 1.92 58.40 57.04
C SER A 73 2.67 58.90 55.83
N GLY A 74 3.51 59.86 55.98
CA GLY A 74 4.56 60.26 54.99
C GLY A 74 5.83 59.40 55.12
N GLY A 75 5.91 58.61 56.21
CA GLY A 75 6.94 57.65 56.53
C GLY A 75 6.34 56.23 56.70
N ASP A 76 6.94 55.46 57.56
CA ASP A 76 6.49 54.06 57.80
C ASP A 76 5.22 54.04 58.69
N ILE A 77 4.38 53.00 58.51
CA ILE A 77 3.40 52.55 59.49
C ILE A 77 4.02 51.31 60.17
N ILE A 78 4.21 51.31 61.47
CA ILE A 78 4.87 50.20 62.17
C ILE A 78 3.87 49.56 63.17
N THR A 79 3.66 48.25 63.00
CA THR A 79 2.89 47.41 63.92
C THR A 79 3.85 46.44 64.61
N PRO A 80 4.14 46.65 65.91
CA PRO A 80 5.01 45.77 66.65
C PRO A 80 4.35 44.41 66.91
N LEU A 81 5.06 43.48 67.53
CA LEU A 81 4.67 42.12 67.85
C LEU A 81 3.22 42.06 68.43
N ASP A 82 2.39 41.21 67.83
CA ASP A 82 1.01 40.93 68.10
C ASP A 82 0.06 42.19 68.04
N ALA A 83 0.43 43.17 67.22
CA ALA A 83 -0.38 44.37 67.02
C ALA A 83 -1.45 44.23 65.94
N ASN A 84 -2.31 43.21 66.05
CA ASN A 84 -3.38 42.94 65.11
C ASN A 84 -4.38 44.06 64.95
N ILE A 85 -4.91 44.34 63.79
CA ILE A 85 -5.92 45.39 63.52
C ILE A 85 -7.21 44.72 63.04
N THR A 86 -8.28 44.91 63.81
CA THR A 86 -9.60 44.39 63.46
C THR A 86 -10.61 45.56 63.36
N SER A 87 -11.41 45.58 62.30
CA SER A 87 -12.49 46.52 62.06
C SER A 87 -13.71 45.81 61.48
N ASP A 88 -14.90 46.32 61.68
CA ASP A 88 -16.16 45.94 61.03
C ASP A 88 -16.47 46.80 59.78
N ASP A 89 -15.61 47.73 59.41
CA ASP A 89 -15.72 48.61 58.25
C ASP A 89 -14.41 48.64 57.46
N ASN A 90 -14.31 49.50 56.42
CA ASN A 90 -13.16 49.62 55.57
C ASN A 90 -11.90 49.99 56.37
N ILE A 91 -10.76 49.38 55.95
CA ILE A 91 -9.46 49.69 56.51
C ILE A 91 -8.58 50.25 55.41
N LYS A 92 -8.01 51.44 55.60
CA LYS A 92 -6.99 51.97 54.67
C LYS A 92 -5.71 52.27 55.45
N LEU A 93 -4.65 51.66 55.08
CA LEU A 93 -3.26 51.89 55.56
C LEU A 93 -2.45 52.48 54.40
N ASP A 94 -2.02 53.75 54.57
CA ASP A 94 -1.29 54.48 53.53
C ASP A 94 0.06 55.00 54.12
N PRO A 95 1.11 54.23 54.01
CA PRO A 95 2.46 54.63 54.45
C PRO A 95 3.15 55.66 53.52
N GLY A 96 2.43 56.24 52.55
CA GLY A 96 2.99 57.21 51.60
C GLY A 96 4.21 56.67 50.87
N THR A 97 5.39 57.33 51.13
CA THR A 97 6.65 56.85 50.55
C THR A 97 7.39 55.78 51.39
N GLY A 98 6.87 55.48 52.56
CA GLY A 98 7.37 54.48 53.51
C GLY A 98 6.73 53.10 53.24
N SER A 99 6.84 52.23 54.23
CA SER A 99 6.36 50.85 54.20
C SER A 99 5.40 50.62 55.38
N LEU A 100 4.47 49.72 55.22
CA LEU A 100 3.82 49.05 56.34
C LEU A 100 4.80 47.97 56.86
N LYS A 101 5.24 48.14 58.11
CA LYS A 101 6.17 47.26 58.79
C LYS A 101 5.53 46.56 59.95
N PHE A 102 5.75 45.25 60.06
CA PHE A 102 5.24 44.46 61.18
C PHE A 102 6.35 43.55 61.74
N SER A 103 6.19 43.14 62.96
CA SER A 103 7.06 42.13 63.61
C SER A 103 6.19 41.13 64.36
N GLY A 104 6.56 39.81 64.16
CA GLY A 104 5.70 38.73 64.63
C GLY A 104 4.52 38.48 63.72
N ASP A 105 3.59 37.66 64.15
CA ASP A 105 2.36 37.43 63.42
C ASP A 105 1.48 38.73 63.38
N PHE A 106 1.05 39.06 62.15
CA PHE A 106 0.20 40.25 61.95
C PHE A 106 -1.10 39.91 61.27
N ASP A 107 -2.22 40.08 61.95
CA ASP A 107 -3.56 39.90 61.39
C ASP A 107 -4.20 41.24 61.11
N LEU A 108 -4.68 41.44 59.87
CA LEU A 108 -5.46 42.60 59.48
C LEU A 108 -6.83 42.12 59.00
N VAL A 109 -7.85 42.32 59.80
CA VAL A 109 -9.15 41.71 59.59
C VAL A 109 -10.21 42.81 59.50
N SER A 110 -10.99 42.75 58.43
CA SER A 110 -12.27 43.50 58.28
C SER A 110 -13.44 42.55 58.28
N THR A 111 -14.32 42.62 59.22
CA THR A 111 -15.53 41.80 59.28
C THR A 111 -16.65 42.40 58.42
N GLY A 112 -17.31 41.64 57.59
CA GLY A 112 -18.34 42.06 56.64
C GLY A 112 -17.82 42.39 55.27
N ASN A 113 -18.69 42.90 54.37
CA ASN A 113 -18.38 43.14 52.93
C ASN A 113 -17.62 44.46 52.74
N LYS A 114 -16.40 44.53 53.14
CA LYS A 114 -15.61 45.77 53.27
C LYS A 114 -14.32 45.68 52.45
N THR A 115 -13.66 46.81 52.33
CA THR A 115 -12.36 46.92 51.64
C THR A 115 -11.23 47.11 52.64
N ILE A 116 -10.19 46.31 52.47
CA ILE A 116 -8.88 46.55 53.06
C ILE A 116 -7.96 47.10 51.98
N GLU A 117 -7.45 48.30 52.14
CA GLU A 117 -6.51 48.93 51.19
C GLU A 117 -5.19 49.20 51.94
N ILE A 118 -4.11 48.57 51.42
CA ILE A 118 -2.75 48.91 51.82
C ILE A 118 -2.13 49.68 50.66
N ALA A 119 -2.15 50.97 50.70
CA ALA A 119 -1.51 51.86 49.75
C ALA A 119 0.00 52.02 50.09
N GLY A 120 0.81 52.36 49.09
CA GLY A 120 2.22 52.62 49.28
C GLY A 120 3.14 51.57 48.68
N ASN A 121 4.44 51.65 48.89
CA ASN A 121 5.45 50.96 48.10
C ASN A 121 5.74 49.55 48.57
N SER A 122 5.58 49.20 49.86
CA SER A 122 5.85 47.86 50.35
C SER A 122 5.21 47.55 51.69
N LEU A 123 4.92 46.29 51.92
CA LEU A 123 4.62 45.71 53.20
C LEU A 123 5.81 44.82 53.57
N ALA A 124 6.47 45.07 54.67
CA ALA A 124 7.73 44.40 55.04
C ALA A 124 7.73 43.99 56.54
N VAL A 125 8.43 42.94 56.85
CA VAL A 125 8.71 42.58 58.22
C VAL A 125 9.80 43.53 58.78
N ASP A 126 9.56 44.07 59.97
CA ASP A 126 10.59 44.88 60.67
C ASP A 126 11.62 43.93 61.29
N SER A 127 12.88 44.17 61.07
CA SER A 127 13.97 43.27 61.45
C SER A 127 13.86 42.72 62.85
N GLY A 128 13.47 41.51 63.08
CA GLY A 128 13.28 40.74 64.31
C GLY A 128 13.78 39.29 64.10
N THR A 129 13.85 38.53 65.16
CA THR A 129 14.35 37.13 65.16
C THR A 129 13.22 36.09 65.11
N SER A 130 11.98 36.48 64.76
CA SER A 130 10.80 35.64 64.81
C SER A 130 10.35 35.23 63.39
N VAL A 131 9.74 34.10 63.31
CA VAL A 131 9.08 33.59 62.08
C VAL A 131 7.73 34.27 61.98
N ASP A 132 7.49 35.10 60.99
CA ASP A 132 6.34 35.99 60.93
C ASP A 132 5.32 35.56 59.88
N THR A 133 4.05 35.61 60.28
CA THR A 133 2.88 35.29 59.41
C THR A 133 2.08 36.56 59.14
N LEU A 134 1.79 36.83 57.90
CA LEU A 134 0.83 37.88 57.50
C LEU A 134 -0.51 37.24 57.12
N THR A 135 -1.55 37.66 57.87
CA THR A 135 -2.94 37.29 57.55
C THR A 135 -3.76 38.51 57.26
N ILE A 136 -4.37 38.62 56.09
CA ILE A 136 -5.29 39.70 55.74
C ILE A 136 -6.61 39.07 55.31
N VAL A 137 -7.68 39.39 56.10
CA VAL A 137 -9.00 38.85 55.84
C VAL A 137 -10.01 39.97 55.67
N SER A 138 -10.66 40.03 54.52
CA SER A 138 -11.75 40.96 54.26
C SER A 138 -13.06 40.20 54.06
N GLY A 139 -13.99 40.33 55.04
CA GLY A 139 -15.26 39.65 54.98
C GLY A 139 -15.44 38.47 55.94
N GLU A 140 -14.73 38.42 57.05
CA GLU A 140 -14.89 37.36 58.02
C GLU A 140 -16.26 37.46 58.71
N GLY A 141 -17.08 36.37 58.65
CA GLY A 141 -18.37 36.17 59.23
C GLY A 141 -19.18 35.12 58.51
N SER A 142 -20.12 34.44 59.17
CA SER A 142 -20.89 33.35 58.51
C SER A 142 -21.75 33.92 57.39
N GLY A 143 -21.24 33.83 56.12
CA GLY A 143 -21.91 34.31 54.92
C GLY A 143 -21.24 35.49 54.21
N ALA A 144 -20.09 35.97 54.65
CA ALA A 144 -19.33 37.04 53.97
C ALA A 144 -18.67 36.59 52.67
N THR A 145 -19.34 36.91 51.57
CA THR A 145 -18.89 36.56 50.22
C THR A 145 -18.33 37.75 49.41
N ASN A 146 -18.18 38.94 50.03
CA ASN A 146 -18.04 40.18 49.25
C ASN A 146 -17.01 41.19 49.78
N GLY A 147 -15.90 40.75 50.37
CA GLY A 147 -14.81 41.65 50.77
C GLY A 147 -13.78 41.88 49.67
N THR A 148 -13.05 43.03 49.77
CA THR A 148 -11.96 43.34 48.81
C THR A 148 -10.67 43.64 49.55
N ILE A 149 -9.57 43.08 49.10
CA ILE A 149 -8.21 43.47 49.54
C ILE A 149 -7.52 44.20 48.37
N THR A 150 -6.88 45.32 48.64
CA THR A 150 -6.06 46.05 47.68
C THR A 150 -4.65 46.25 48.23
N MET A 151 -3.68 45.60 47.60
CA MET A 151 -2.25 45.72 47.89
C MET A 151 -1.64 46.66 46.86
N GLY A 152 -1.24 47.86 47.24
CA GLY A 152 -0.66 48.85 46.32
C GLY A 152 0.81 48.62 45.97
N GLY A 153 1.53 47.81 46.75
CA GLY A 153 2.95 47.56 46.59
C GLY A 153 3.37 46.10 46.86
N THR A 154 4.66 45.89 47.05
CA THR A 154 5.20 44.56 47.30
C THR A 154 4.90 44.04 48.71
N ILE A 155 4.71 42.77 48.88
CA ILE A 155 4.69 42.04 50.16
C ILE A 155 5.99 41.22 50.20
N GLY A 156 6.77 41.42 51.24
CA GLY A 156 7.91 40.54 51.44
C GLY A 156 9.06 41.09 52.28
N SER A 157 9.73 40.17 52.91
CA SER A 157 11.01 40.32 53.53
C SER A 157 11.71 38.96 53.69
N THR A 158 12.98 38.98 54.04
CA THR A 158 13.77 37.76 54.35
C THR A 158 13.28 36.99 55.58
N GLU A 159 12.34 37.52 56.34
CA GLU A 159 11.85 36.92 57.59
C GLU A 159 10.36 36.51 57.52
N LEU A 160 9.68 36.78 56.37
CA LEU A 160 8.29 36.45 56.23
C LEU A 160 8.16 34.95 55.89
N LYS A 161 7.39 34.23 56.67
CA LYS A 161 7.13 32.79 56.47
C LYS A 161 5.84 32.50 55.72
N THR A 162 4.76 33.14 56.09
CA THR A 162 3.44 32.85 55.52
C THR A 162 2.74 34.13 55.14
N VAL A 163 2.07 34.09 53.98
CA VAL A 163 1.13 35.14 53.54
C VAL A 163 -0.23 34.48 53.31
N SER A 164 -1.23 34.95 53.98
CA SER A 164 -2.63 34.52 53.78
C SER A 164 -3.51 35.72 53.47
N LEU A 165 -4.07 35.80 52.26
CA LEU A 165 -5.00 36.85 51.82
C LEU A 165 -6.36 36.22 51.52
N THR A 166 -7.39 36.60 52.25
CA THR A 166 -8.76 36.07 52.09
C THR A 166 -9.76 37.18 51.77
N ALA A 167 -10.40 37.14 50.60
CA ALA A 167 -11.47 38.08 50.23
C ALA A 167 -12.43 37.48 49.20
N GLY A 168 -13.73 37.64 49.44
CA GLY A 168 -14.70 37.01 48.54
C GLY A 168 -15.00 37.78 47.23
N THR A 169 -14.68 39.07 47.11
CA THR A 169 -14.93 39.86 45.90
C THR A 169 -13.69 40.01 45.04
N ALA A 170 -12.57 40.48 45.59
CA ALA A 170 -11.33 40.67 44.86
C ALA A 170 -10.12 40.80 45.79
N ILE A 171 -8.96 40.30 45.37
CA ILE A 171 -7.67 40.53 45.96
C ILE A 171 -6.81 41.21 44.89
N ASN A 172 -6.73 42.53 44.95
CA ASN A 172 -5.96 43.35 44.00
C ASN A 172 -4.47 43.32 44.38
N LEU A 173 -3.65 42.75 43.51
CA LEU A 173 -2.19 42.62 43.72
C LEU A 173 -1.47 43.70 42.89
N GLY A 174 -0.89 44.69 43.57
CA GLY A 174 -0.18 45.81 42.96
C GLY A 174 1.35 45.66 42.99
N GLY A 175 1.88 44.56 43.46
CA GLY A 175 3.30 44.29 43.55
C GLY A 175 3.61 42.84 43.88
N ASN A 176 4.89 42.51 43.97
CA ASN A 176 5.39 41.15 44.18
C ASN A 176 5.14 40.67 45.63
N ILE A 177 5.06 39.35 45.80
CA ILE A 177 5.03 38.67 47.09
C ILE A 177 6.30 37.85 47.21
N THR A 178 7.14 38.10 48.23
CA THR A 178 8.38 37.36 48.45
C THR A 178 8.39 36.76 49.85
N ILE A 179 8.57 35.45 49.91
CA ILE A 179 8.72 34.71 51.16
C ILE A 179 10.20 34.59 51.51
N GLY A 180 10.52 34.70 52.76
CA GLY A 180 11.88 34.54 53.28
C GLY A 180 12.32 33.08 53.35
N ALA A 181 13.63 32.87 53.63
CA ALA A 181 14.25 31.57 53.75
C ALA A 181 13.85 30.80 55.02
N ILE A 182 12.57 30.54 55.22
CA ILE A 182 12.01 29.88 56.41
C ILE A 182 11.18 28.67 56.03
N ALA A 183 11.57 27.52 56.57
CA ALA A 183 10.88 26.25 56.24
C ALA A 183 9.37 26.24 56.65
N ASP A 184 8.60 25.45 55.91
CA ASP A 184 7.15 25.21 56.09
C ASP A 184 6.26 26.47 55.97
N GLY A 185 6.66 27.44 55.14
CA GLY A 185 5.84 28.58 54.77
C GLY A 185 4.78 28.30 53.73
N THR A 186 3.82 29.23 53.55
CA THR A 186 2.84 29.19 52.48
C THR A 186 2.48 30.58 51.96
N VAL A 187 2.09 30.66 50.72
CA VAL A 187 1.36 31.81 50.15
C VAL A 187 -0.02 31.33 49.75
N ASP A 188 -1.02 31.72 50.53
CA ASP A 188 -2.41 31.36 50.33
C ASP A 188 -3.23 32.58 49.91
N ILE A 189 -3.77 32.59 48.71
CA ILE A 189 -4.64 33.62 48.16
C ILE A 189 -6.04 33.04 48.01
N ASP A 190 -6.89 33.29 48.99
CA ASP A 190 -8.24 32.75 49.04
C ASP A 190 -9.26 33.79 48.56
N GLY A 191 -9.55 33.76 47.27
CA GLY A 191 -10.48 34.63 46.58
C GLY A 191 -9.99 35.07 45.20
N PRO A 192 -10.84 35.77 44.42
CA PRO A 192 -10.47 36.20 43.06
C PRO A 192 -9.31 37.20 43.10
N ALA A 193 -8.16 36.81 42.57
CA ALA A 193 -6.99 37.68 42.43
C ALA A 193 -7.07 38.55 41.17
N VAL A 194 -6.69 39.82 41.30
CA VAL A 194 -6.65 40.79 40.23
C VAL A 194 -5.26 41.43 40.18
N LEU A 195 -4.55 41.29 39.07
CA LEU A 195 -3.25 41.86 38.86
C LEU A 195 -3.38 43.32 38.44
N THR A 196 -2.99 44.26 39.30
CA THR A 196 -2.96 45.71 39.02
C THR A 196 -1.56 46.18 38.60
N ALA A 197 -0.58 45.33 38.75
CA ALA A 197 0.81 45.46 38.24
C ALA A 197 1.32 44.10 37.74
N ASN A 198 2.54 44.04 37.24
CA ASN A 198 3.22 42.76 37.10
C ASN A 198 3.49 42.16 38.47
N VAL A 199 3.17 40.89 38.66
CA VAL A 199 3.28 40.24 39.96
C VAL A 199 4.18 39.00 39.85
N THR A 200 5.16 38.95 40.75
CA THR A 200 5.95 37.75 41.05
C THR A 200 5.60 37.30 42.47
N VAL A 201 5.17 36.04 42.59
CA VAL A 201 5.09 35.35 43.90
C VAL A 201 6.30 34.44 43.99
N ASP A 202 7.28 34.87 44.78
CA ASP A 202 8.58 34.22 44.95
C ASP A 202 8.64 33.55 46.32
N ALA A 203 8.61 32.23 46.33
CA ALA A 203 8.67 31.39 47.52
C ALA A 203 9.76 30.28 47.35
N ASP A 204 10.73 30.50 46.50
CA ASP A 204 11.75 29.50 46.12
C ASP A 204 12.76 29.19 47.23
N GLN A 205 13.02 30.16 48.11
CA GLN A 205 14.10 30.09 49.06
C GLN A 205 14.02 28.90 50.04
N GLN A 206 12.82 28.36 50.33
CA GLN A 206 12.64 27.23 51.25
C GLN A 206 11.56 26.24 50.80
N ASN A 207 11.34 26.14 49.50
CA ASN A 207 10.35 25.21 48.94
C ASN A 207 8.92 25.43 49.48
N THR A 208 8.52 26.66 49.60
CA THR A 208 7.23 27.09 50.16
C THR A 208 6.16 26.95 49.11
N SER A 209 4.98 26.41 49.49
CA SER A 209 3.86 26.24 48.55
C SER A 209 3.12 27.52 48.25
N ILE A 210 2.62 27.67 47.04
CA ILE A 210 1.73 28.77 46.59
C ILE A 210 0.36 28.20 46.25
N GLY A 211 -0.68 28.78 46.83
CA GLY A 211 -2.08 28.43 46.63
C GLY A 211 -2.93 29.62 46.22
N PHE A 212 -3.68 29.47 45.13
CA PHE A 212 -4.77 30.35 44.75
C PHE A 212 -6.07 29.52 44.70
N THR A 213 -7.05 29.86 45.50
CA THR A 213 -8.31 29.09 45.54
C THR A 213 -9.33 29.53 44.48
N SER A 214 -9.07 30.64 43.77
CA SER A 214 -10.00 31.24 42.80
C SER A 214 -9.25 31.77 41.57
N THR A 215 -9.92 32.52 40.73
CA THR A 215 -9.37 33.07 39.47
C THR A 215 -8.25 34.08 39.69
N ILE A 216 -7.33 34.17 38.74
CA ILE A 216 -6.31 35.22 38.65
C ILE A 216 -6.55 36.01 37.37
N ASN A 217 -6.94 37.26 37.47
CA ASN A 217 -7.31 38.07 36.30
C ASN A 217 -6.51 39.38 36.22
N ASN A 218 -6.53 40.04 35.08
CA ASN A 218 -6.03 41.39 34.87
C ASN A 218 -7.04 42.44 35.38
N ASP A 219 -6.55 43.64 35.68
CA ASP A 219 -7.34 44.75 36.23
C ASP A 219 -8.26 45.47 35.21
N GLY A 220 -8.29 45.02 33.95
CA GLY A 220 -9.11 45.66 32.91
C GLY A 220 -8.64 47.05 32.47
N SER A 221 -7.48 47.53 32.90
CA SER A 221 -6.93 48.86 32.55
C SER A 221 -6.45 49.00 31.10
N GLY A 222 -6.53 47.94 30.32
CA GLY A 222 -6.00 47.88 28.95
C GLY A 222 -4.51 47.53 28.83
N THR A 223 -3.83 47.30 29.96
CA THR A 223 -2.43 46.89 30.00
C THR A 223 -2.33 45.43 30.44
N ALA A 224 -1.74 44.57 29.63
CA ALA A 224 -1.46 43.19 30.02
C ALA A 224 -0.43 43.15 31.17
N ARG A 225 -0.74 42.37 32.21
CA ARG A 225 0.14 42.18 33.38
C ARG A 225 0.76 40.79 33.35
N ASN A 226 2.01 40.70 33.75
CA ASN A 226 2.74 39.44 33.86
C ASN A 226 2.51 38.80 35.25
N LEU A 227 2.45 37.47 35.25
CA LEU A 227 2.36 36.66 36.46
C LEU A 227 3.56 35.68 36.47
N VAL A 228 4.29 35.70 37.60
CA VAL A 228 5.35 34.73 37.89
C VAL A 228 5.04 34.04 39.21
N LEU A 229 5.00 32.72 39.24
CA LEU A 229 4.86 31.89 40.44
C LEU A 229 6.08 30.99 40.57
N ASP A 230 6.87 31.17 41.63
CA ASP A 230 8.12 30.47 41.85
C ASP A 230 8.20 29.91 43.27
N THR A 231 8.35 28.60 43.40
CA THR A 231 8.34 27.90 44.71
C THR A 231 9.57 27.07 45.00
N GLY A 232 10.52 26.98 44.09
CA GLY A 232 11.60 25.98 44.22
C GLY A 232 10.98 24.58 44.26
N ALA A 233 11.15 23.80 45.34
CA ALA A 233 10.55 22.47 45.46
C ALA A 233 9.17 22.45 46.13
N GLY A 234 8.56 23.60 46.43
CA GLY A 234 7.19 23.67 46.93
C GLY A 234 6.14 23.45 45.86
N ASN A 235 4.93 23.12 46.21
CA ASN A 235 3.84 22.91 45.27
C ASN A 235 3.16 24.24 44.90
N ILE A 236 2.69 24.32 43.66
CA ILE A 236 1.83 25.39 43.16
C ILE A 236 0.44 24.82 42.85
N SER A 237 -0.59 25.46 43.41
CA SER A 237 -1.98 25.09 43.14
C SER A 237 -2.80 26.33 42.80
N VAL A 238 -3.36 26.38 41.61
CA VAL A 238 -4.30 27.37 41.16
C VAL A 238 -5.63 26.69 40.82
N SER A 239 -6.58 26.79 41.77
CA SER A 239 -7.88 26.12 41.67
C SER A 239 -8.89 26.87 40.79
N GLY A 240 -8.59 28.07 40.35
CA GLY A 240 -9.38 28.86 39.42
C GLY A 240 -8.67 29.13 38.10
N ILE A 241 -9.38 29.72 37.18
CA ILE A 241 -8.81 30.02 35.84
C ILE A 241 -7.87 31.23 35.92
N ILE A 242 -6.71 31.12 35.26
CA ILE A 242 -5.80 32.25 35.06
C ILE A 242 -6.17 32.96 33.76
N GLY A 243 -6.48 34.26 33.80
CA GLY A 243 -6.79 35.07 32.62
C GLY A 243 -8.20 34.83 32.06
N ASP A 244 -9.21 34.74 32.88
CA ASP A 244 -10.61 34.67 32.41
C ASP A 244 -11.06 36.03 31.87
N VAL A 245 -11.05 36.18 30.54
CA VAL A 245 -11.35 37.44 29.82
C VAL A 245 -12.81 37.85 29.94
N GLY A 246 -13.70 37.00 30.41
CA GLY A 246 -15.14 37.32 30.61
C GLY A 246 -15.39 38.52 31.49
N ASN A 247 -14.41 38.84 32.36
CA ASN A 247 -14.56 39.94 33.36
C ASN A 247 -13.71 41.21 33.09
N SER A 248 -12.58 41.12 32.39
CA SER A 248 -11.69 42.27 32.25
C SER A 248 -11.40 42.74 30.83
N GLY A 249 -11.64 41.87 29.85
CA GLY A 249 -11.39 42.18 28.43
C GLY A 249 -9.92 42.30 28.04
N VAL A 250 -8.97 42.09 28.94
CA VAL A 250 -7.52 42.16 28.70
C VAL A 250 -6.86 40.87 29.16
N ALA A 251 -6.11 40.24 28.25
CA ALA A 251 -5.34 39.02 28.55
C ALA A 251 -4.22 39.29 29.59
N ILE A 252 -3.85 38.28 30.33
CA ILE A 252 -2.59 38.28 31.08
C ILE A 252 -1.42 38.30 30.06
N GLY A 253 -0.33 39.00 30.38
CA GLY A 253 0.82 39.12 29.53
C GLY A 253 1.62 37.80 29.47
N THR A 254 2.63 37.68 30.29
CA THR A 254 3.40 36.43 30.45
C THR A 254 2.86 35.68 31.69
N ILE A 255 2.76 34.37 31.56
CA ILE A 255 2.56 33.44 32.68
C ILE A 255 3.83 32.57 32.77
N ASP A 256 4.50 32.65 33.91
CA ASP A 256 5.72 31.90 34.19
C ASP A 256 5.53 31.17 35.51
N ILE A 257 5.55 29.84 35.50
CA ILE A 257 5.28 29.02 36.67
C ILE A 257 6.40 28.00 36.86
N ASN A 258 7.25 28.19 37.85
CA ASN A 258 8.41 27.33 38.13
C ASN A 258 9.26 27.01 36.92
N ASN A 259 9.43 27.95 36.00
CA ASN A 259 10.19 27.70 34.76
C ASN A 259 11.72 27.67 35.00
N SER A 260 12.24 28.20 36.13
CA SER A 260 13.68 28.30 36.32
C SER A 260 14.31 27.09 37.03
N ASP A 261 13.76 26.65 38.18
CA ASP A 261 14.40 25.64 39.05
C ASP A 261 13.43 24.89 39.98
N GLY A 262 12.12 25.10 39.87
CA GLY A 262 11.11 24.50 40.73
C GLY A 262 10.98 22.98 40.56
N ALA A 263 11.04 22.27 41.71
CA ALA A 263 10.93 20.79 41.72
C ALA A 263 9.56 20.30 42.31
N GLY A 264 8.63 21.20 42.64
CA GLY A 264 7.33 20.84 43.20
C GLY A 264 6.30 20.43 42.16
N THR A 265 5.18 19.91 42.65
CA THR A 265 4.01 19.62 41.79
C THR A 265 3.27 20.91 41.46
N ILE A 266 2.87 21.07 40.20
CA ILE A 266 2.05 22.19 39.73
C ILE A 266 0.66 21.68 39.38
N THR A 267 -0.40 22.32 39.94
CA THR A 267 -1.79 21.96 39.61
C THR A 267 -2.54 23.18 39.11
N LEU A 268 -3.08 23.16 37.93
CA LEU A 268 -3.77 24.28 37.30
C LEU A 268 -5.19 23.91 36.85
N ALA A 269 -6.17 24.68 37.24
CA ALA A 269 -7.57 24.53 36.83
C ALA A 269 -7.85 25.12 35.43
N GLY A 270 -6.90 25.81 34.81
CA GLY A 270 -7.00 26.31 33.45
C GLY A 270 -6.34 27.67 33.22
N ILE A 271 -6.09 27.98 31.96
CA ILE A 271 -5.61 29.27 31.48
C ILE A 271 -6.52 29.75 30.37
N GLY A 272 -7.12 30.92 30.51
CA GLY A 272 -8.16 31.41 29.59
C GLY A 272 -9.53 30.77 29.86
N SER A 273 -10.57 31.32 29.30
CA SER A 273 -11.96 30.95 29.63
C SER A 273 -12.79 30.45 28.48
N SER A 274 -12.21 30.31 27.29
CA SER A 274 -12.96 29.85 26.13
C SER A 274 -12.03 29.27 25.07
N SER A 275 -12.61 28.63 24.10
CA SER A 275 -11.88 28.11 22.91
C SER A 275 -11.25 29.24 22.05
N THR A 276 -11.38 30.51 22.44
CA THR A 276 -10.78 31.65 21.75
C THR A 276 -9.33 31.82 22.23
N ALA A 277 -8.36 31.63 21.35
CA ALA A 277 -6.96 31.84 21.65
C ALA A 277 -6.67 33.31 22.01
N GLY A 278 -5.65 33.55 22.85
CA GLY A 278 -5.17 34.88 23.20
C GLY A 278 -5.63 35.40 24.56
N ASN A 279 -6.14 34.57 25.42
CA ASN A 279 -6.49 34.97 26.80
C ASN A 279 -5.26 35.16 27.70
N ALA A 280 -4.10 34.63 27.33
CA ALA A 280 -2.81 34.88 27.95
C ALA A 280 -1.75 35.21 26.89
N GLY A 281 -0.67 35.88 27.26
CA GLY A 281 0.51 36.03 26.40
C GLY A 281 1.34 34.76 26.37
N VAL A 282 2.67 34.87 26.49
CA VAL A 282 3.57 33.70 26.63
C VAL A 282 3.26 32.94 27.90
N VAL A 283 3.23 31.60 27.80
CA VAL A 283 2.96 30.71 28.93
C VAL A 283 4.11 29.69 29.02
N ASP A 284 4.84 29.76 30.14
CA ASP A 284 5.93 28.85 30.47
C ASP A 284 5.64 28.15 31.79
N ILE A 285 5.49 26.85 31.80
CA ILE A 285 5.05 26.07 32.98
C ILE A 285 5.96 24.90 33.21
N GLY A 286 6.57 24.87 34.40
CA GLY A 286 7.45 23.82 34.82
C GLY A 286 8.84 23.90 34.19
N ASN A 287 9.69 22.99 34.58
CA ASN A 287 11.08 22.82 34.10
C ASN A 287 11.48 21.36 34.26
N THR A 288 12.72 21.05 33.92
CA THR A 288 13.27 19.68 33.98
C THR A 288 13.37 19.05 35.38
N ALA A 289 13.01 19.80 36.44
CA ALA A 289 12.98 19.30 37.81
C ALA A 289 11.54 19.23 38.37
N THR A 290 10.53 19.76 37.68
CA THR A 290 9.14 19.74 38.11
C THR A 290 8.65 18.32 38.34
N ALA A 291 8.11 18.05 39.56
CA ALA A 291 7.73 16.70 39.96
C ALA A 291 6.58 16.17 39.10
N ASP A 292 5.44 16.84 39.11
CA ASP A 292 4.28 16.50 38.26
C ASP A 292 3.60 17.81 37.86
N LEU A 293 3.05 17.84 36.64
CA LEU A 293 2.26 18.97 36.15
C LEU A 293 0.83 18.55 35.89
N ASN A 294 -0.09 18.91 36.76
CA ASN A 294 -1.49 18.54 36.64
C ASN A 294 -2.31 19.62 35.91
N LEU A 295 -2.77 19.34 34.69
CA LEU A 295 -3.68 20.18 33.92
C LEU A 295 -5.12 19.71 34.16
N ALA A 296 -5.77 20.28 35.15
CA ALA A 296 -7.09 19.88 35.65
C ALA A 296 -8.25 20.67 35.02
N GLY A 297 -7.96 21.55 34.07
CA GLY A 297 -8.93 22.44 33.46
C GLY A 297 -9.36 22.11 32.05
N THR A 298 -10.47 22.74 31.66
CA THR A 298 -11.03 22.57 30.32
C THR A 298 -10.26 23.34 29.24
N PHE A 299 -9.66 24.49 29.58
CA PHE A 299 -8.98 25.36 28.64
C PHE A 299 -7.62 25.79 29.13
N PHE A 300 -6.61 25.66 28.26
CA PHE A 300 -5.28 26.22 28.38
C PHE A 300 -4.98 27.01 27.12
N THR A 301 -5.35 28.28 27.11
CA THR A 301 -5.24 29.14 25.91
C THR A 301 -4.22 30.24 26.14
N GLY A 302 -3.29 30.42 25.23
CA GLY A 302 -2.20 31.39 25.38
C GLY A 302 -1.57 31.86 24.08
N GLY A 303 -0.48 32.62 24.25
CA GLY A 303 0.49 32.85 23.20
C GLY A 303 1.40 31.62 23.02
N ALA A 304 2.70 31.82 22.73
CA ALA A 304 3.65 30.71 22.73
C ALA A 304 3.65 30.01 24.11
N THR A 305 3.51 28.69 24.09
CA THR A 305 3.29 27.92 25.33
C THR A 305 4.30 26.79 25.45
N THR A 306 4.93 26.70 26.61
CA THR A 306 5.87 25.61 26.96
C THR A 306 5.40 24.90 28.21
N TYR A 307 5.37 23.57 28.16
CA TYR A 307 5.10 22.69 29.28
C TYR A 307 6.30 21.79 29.55
N GLN A 308 6.71 21.65 30.79
CA GLN A 308 7.82 20.80 31.18
C GLN A 308 7.57 20.08 32.49
N ALA A 309 7.99 18.80 32.57
CA ALA A 309 8.13 18.03 33.79
C ALA A 309 9.46 17.27 33.77
N ASP A 310 9.87 16.62 34.87
CA ASP A 310 11.10 15.84 34.94
C ASP A 310 11.03 14.64 33.98
N ALA A 311 12.04 14.48 33.13
CA ALA A 311 12.15 13.41 32.15
C ALA A 311 12.30 11.99 32.74
N THR A 312 12.43 11.83 34.07
CA THR A 312 12.68 10.56 34.73
C THR A 312 11.46 9.98 35.44
N GLY A 313 10.37 9.77 34.70
CA GLY A 313 9.14 9.16 35.20
C GLY A 313 8.29 10.14 36.01
N LYS A 314 8.20 11.37 35.52
CA LYS A 314 7.33 12.44 35.98
C LYS A 314 6.47 12.92 34.83
N ASP A 315 5.23 13.23 35.12
CA ASP A 315 4.20 13.28 34.10
C ASP A 315 3.56 14.67 34.01
N ILE A 316 3.02 14.93 32.83
CA ILE A 316 2.10 16.04 32.58
C ILE A 316 0.70 15.45 32.54
N ASP A 317 0.02 15.44 33.68
CA ASP A 317 -1.28 14.82 33.85
C ASP A 317 -2.40 15.68 33.27
N ILE A 318 -3.15 15.14 32.34
CA ILE A 318 -4.42 15.73 31.86
C ILE A 318 -5.57 15.02 32.56
N THR A 319 -6.18 15.72 33.52
CA THR A 319 -7.17 15.11 34.44
C THR A 319 -8.62 15.48 34.12
N ALA A 320 -8.86 16.22 33.03
CA ALA A 320 -10.18 16.62 32.55
C ALA A 320 -10.22 16.70 31.05
N ASN A 321 -11.40 16.78 30.44
CA ASN A 321 -11.52 17.09 29.02
C ASN A 321 -10.90 18.47 28.76
N THR A 322 -9.83 18.51 28.00
CA THR A 322 -8.91 19.66 27.91
C THR A 322 -8.72 20.13 26.48
N THR A 323 -8.70 21.43 26.28
CA THR A 323 -8.28 22.11 25.07
C THR A 323 -7.07 23.00 25.38
N ILE A 324 -5.93 22.65 24.82
CA ILE A 324 -4.69 23.44 24.84
C ILE A 324 -4.58 24.15 23.49
N LYS A 325 -4.61 25.50 23.51
CA LYS A 325 -4.74 26.23 22.25
C LYS A 325 -3.97 27.55 22.22
N THR A 326 -3.31 27.78 21.06
CA THR A 326 -2.82 29.10 20.67
C THR A 326 -3.49 29.56 19.36
N THR A 327 -3.36 30.82 18.95
CA THR A 327 -3.91 31.28 17.66
C THR A 327 -2.91 31.13 16.52
N ALA A 328 -1.64 31.46 16.78
CA ALA A 328 -0.59 31.53 15.78
C ALA A 328 0.78 31.45 16.44
N SER A 329 0.88 30.73 17.51
CA SER A 329 2.11 30.58 18.30
C SER A 329 2.35 29.12 18.62
N ASP A 330 3.60 28.78 18.85
CA ASP A 330 4.03 27.41 19.09
C ASP A 330 3.51 26.89 20.43
N ILE A 331 3.25 25.59 20.46
CA ILE A 331 3.03 24.81 21.67
C ILE A 331 4.13 23.76 21.76
N THR A 332 4.86 23.75 22.85
CA THR A 332 5.98 22.84 23.06
C THR A 332 5.82 22.09 24.38
N PHE A 333 5.77 20.79 24.32
CA PHE A 333 6.00 19.90 25.44
C PHE A 333 7.45 19.44 25.36
N GLN A 334 8.29 19.90 26.31
CA GLN A 334 9.74 19.68 26.15
C GLN A 334 10.23 18.39 26.81
N THR A 335 9.80 18.13 28.04
CA THR A 335 10.21 16.95 28.82
C THR A 335 9.04 16.46 29.67
N GLY A 336 9.14 15.24 30.17
CA GLY A 336 8.06 14.51 30.81
C GLY A 336 7.28 13.67 29.79
N GLU A 337 6.26 12.99 30.23
CA GLU A 337 5.27 12.29 29.42
C GLU A 337 3.91 12.93 29.64
N ILE A 338 3.03 12.90 28.65
CA ILE A 338 1.65 13.36 28.83
C ILE A 338 0.83 12.15 29.22
N ASP A 339 0.34 12.15 30.45
CA ASP A 339 -0.57 11.13 30.96
C ASP A 339 -2.01 11.63 30.98
N ILE A 340 -2.89 10.89 30.32
CA ILE A 340 -4.32 11.20 30.30
C ILE A 340 -5.02 10.27 31.28
N THR A 341 -5.62 10.86 32.34
CA THR A 341 -6.23 10.07 33.40
C THR A 341 -7.56 9.44 32.98
N ASP A 342 -7.92 8.35 33.65
CA ASP A 342 -9.20 7.66 33.46
C ASP A 342 -10.41 8.62 33.49
N GLY A 343 -11.30 8.46 32.50
CA GLY A 343 -12.54 9.22 32.37
C GLY A 343 -12.44 10.52 31.57
N VAL A 344 -11.25 10.88 31.11
CA VAL A 344 -11.09 11.94 30.10
C VAL A 344 -11.55 11.35 28.75
N THR A 345 -12.42 12.05 28.05
CA THR A 345 -12.99 11.58 26.77
C THR A 345 -12.51 12.38 25.56
N SER A 346 -11.86 13.52 25.75
CA SER A 346 -11.37 14.37 24.66
C SER A 346 -10.21 15.25 25.12
N VAL A 347 -9.13 15.23 24.36
CA VAL A 347 -8.00 16.15 24.48
C VAL A 347 -7.74 16.78 23.12
N THR A 348 -7.75 18.09 23.06
CA THR A 348 -7.43 18.86 21.85
C THR A 348 -6.20 19.73 22.11
N ILE A 349 -5.17 19.59 21.25
CA ILE A 349 -3.97 20.42 21.26
C ILE A 349 -3.86 21.11 19.92
N ASN A 350 -4.04 22.44 19.90
CA ASN A 350 -4.13 23.21 18.66
C ASN A 350 -3.27 24.47 18.71
N SER A 351 -2.20 24.50 17.95
CA SER A 351 -1.29 25.65 17.82
C SER A 351 -1.75 26.67 16.77
N GLY A 352 -2.85 26.40 16.06
CA GLY A 352 -3.30 27.25 14.96
C GLY A 352 -2.29 27.30 13.82
N SER A 353 -1.70 28.46 13.56
CA SER A 353 -0.62 28.59 12.56
C SER A 353 0.80 28.47 13.18
N GLY A 354 0.93 28.12 14.45
CA GLY A 354 2.20 27.83 15.09
C GLY A 354 2.63 26.37 14.90
N ASP A 355 3.84 26.07 15.34
CA ASP A 355 4.37 24.71 15.38
C ASP A 355 3.97 23.99 16.67
N LEU A 356 3.90 22.67 16.62
CA LEU A 356 3.54 21.83 17.75
C LEU A 356 4.57 20.73 17.95
N ILE A 357 5.16 20.71 19.15
CA ILE A 357 6.12 19.66 19.54
C ILE A 357 5.58 18.94 20.75
N LEU A 358 5.37 17.62 20.60
CA LEU A 358 4.83 16.76 21.64
C LEU A 358 5.89 15.77 22.14
N VAL A 359 5.81 15.43 23.41
CA VAL A 359 6.46 14.28 24.03
C VAL A 359 5.57 13.05 23.88
N ASN A 360 5.92 11.93 24.52
CA ASN A 360 5.07 10.76 24.57
C ASN A 360 3.71 11.09 25.20
N ILE A 361 2.64 10.47 24.70
CA ILE A 361 1.28 10.61 25.22
C ILE A 361 0.73 9.24 25.56
N HIS A 362 0.35 9.02 26.79
CA HIS A 362 -0.22 7.76 27.27
C HIS A 362 -1.58 7.98 27.94
N GLY A 363 -2.35 6.92 28.13
CA GLY A 363 -3.43 6.87 29.12
C GLY A 363 -2.95 6.17 30.39
N ASP A 364 -3.58 6.40 31.52
CA ASP A 364 -3.21 5.75 32.80
C ASP A 364 -4.13 4.59 33.16
N GLY A 365 -5.11 4.26 32.33
CA GLY A 365 -6.18 3.32 32.62
C GLY A 365 -6.28 2.10 31.72
N THR A 366 -7.19 1.20 32.06
CA THR A 366 -7.45 -0.02 31.30
C THR A 366 -8.66 0.08 30.34
N THR A 367 -9.33 1.23 30.29
CA THR A 367 -10.58 1.43 29.50
C THR A 367 -10.76 2.88 29.08
N ASP A 368 -9.76 3.52 28.52
CA ASP A 368 -9.88 4.90 28.11
C ASP A 368 -10.71 5.05 26.83
N THR A 369 -11.52 6.11 26.85
CA THR A 369 -12.35 6.51 25.72
C THR A 369 -11.89 7.86 25.16
N THR A 370 -10.60 8.17 25.30
CA THR A 370 -10.06 9.49 24.93
C THR A 370 -9.86 9.60 23.43
N ASP A 371 -10.52 10.56 22.82
CA ASP A 371 -10.22 11.03 21.48
C ASP A 371 -9.18 12.15 21.56
N LEU A 372 -8.09 12.02 20.81
CA LEU A 372 -6.97 12.93 20.77
C LEU A 372 -6.93 13.71 19.46
N ASP A 373 -7.17 15.01 19.50
CA ASP A 373 -7.07 15.94 18.37
C ASP A 373 -5.80 16.80 18.47
N ILE A 374 -4.93 16.70 17.49
CA ILE A 374 -3.65 17.41 17.41
C ILE A 374 -3.62 18.23 16.11
N ASP A 375 -3.49 19.57 16.22
CA ASP A 375 -3.55 20.46 15.07
C ASP A 375 -2.50 21.58 15.16
N GLY A 376 -1.73 21.76 14.07
CA GLY A 376 -0.68 22.76 13.98
C GLY A 376 -0.11 22.92 12.57
N THR A 377 0.85 23.81 12.39
CA THR A 377 1.50 23.97 11.08
C THR A 377 2.58 22.91 10.86
N ALA A 378 3.57 22.84 11.73
CA ALA A 378 4.52 21.73 11.77
C ALA A 378 4.29 20.97 13.08
N VAL A 379 3.84 19.73 12.96
CA VAL A 379 3.51 18.88 14.10
C VAL A 379 4.58 17.81 14.26
N THR A 380 5.21 17.77 15.41
CA THR A 380 6.16 16.69 15.78
C THR A 380 5.57 15.86 16.91
N VAL A 381 5.43 14.57 16.65
CA VAL A 381 4.84 13.61 17.58
C VAL A 381 5.83 12.49 17.85
N LYS A 382 5.95 12.09 19.11
CA LYS A 382 6.63 10.88 19.56
C LYS A 382 5.63 9.74 19.72
N ASP A 383 5.77 8.91 20.75
CA ASP A 383 4.85 7.81 20.96
C ASP A 383 3.47 8.31 21.44
N ILE A 384 2.41 7.73 20.90
CA ILE A 384 1.03 7.88 21.39
C ILE A 384 0.50 6.50 21.73
N GLY A 385 0.05 6.32 22.98
CA GLY A 385 -0.35 5.03 23.53
C GLY A 385 0.83 4.08 23.75
N LEU A 386 0.57 2.94 24.36
CA LEU A 386 1.56 1.92 24.67
C LEU A 386 1.30 0.61 23.89
N SER A 387 2.37 -0.03 23.44
CA SER A 387 2.26 -1.34 22.74
C SER A 387 1.70 -2.45 23.64
N THR A 388 1.84 -2.32 24.95
CA THR A 388 1.39 -3.29 25.97
C THR A 388 -0.01 -3.01 26.50
N ALA A 389 -0.50 -1.77 26.34
CA ALA A 389 -1.81 -1.30 26.78
C ALA A 389 -2.42 -0.44 25.65
N LYS A 390 -2.75 -1.08 24.53
CA LYS A 390 -3.21 -0.40 23.30
C LYS A 390 -4.60 0.24 23.40
N ASP A 391 -5.34 -0.06 24.43
CA ASP A 391 -6.70 0.40 24.67
C ASP A 391 -6.79 1.71 25.48
N GLU A 392 -5.66 2.34 25.74
CA GLU A 392 -5.61 3.59 26.52
C GLU A 392 -6.02 4.83 25.70
N ILE A 393 -5.77 4.87 24.41
CA ILE A 393 -6.18 5.95 23.50
C ILE A 393 -7.22 5.44 22.54
N ASN A 394 -8.35 6.13 22.42
CA ASN A 394 -9.47 5.72 21.58
C ASN A 394 -9.21 6.10 20.10
N GLY A 395 -9.35 7.35 19.76
CA GLY A 395 -9.09 7.87 18.41
C GLY A 395 -7.95 8.87 18.39
N VAL A 396 -7.20 8.93 17.30
CA VAL A 396 -6.11 9.89 17.08
C VAL A 396 -6.33 10.62 15.77
N ASN A 397 -6.43 11.94 15.84
CA ASN A 397 -6.48 12.80 14.67
C ASN A 397 -5.32 13.79 14.72
N ILE A 398 -4.42 13.75 13.74
CA ILE A 398 -3.27 14.64 13.63
C ILE A 398 -3.37 15.43 12.34
N THR A 399 -3.43 16.75 12.45
CA THR A 399 -3.51 17.64 11.29
C THR A 399 -2.34 18.63 11.30
N GLY A 400 -1.62 18.70 10.17
CA GLY A 400 -0.53 19.65 9.99
C GLY A 400 -0.24 19.91 8.51
N THR A 401 0.44 21.01 8.21
CA THR A 401 1.05 21.16 6.88
C THR A 401 2.17 20.13 6.71
N THR A 402 2.96 19.94 7.77
CA THR A 402 3.95 18.87 7.89
C THR A 402 3.73 18.14 9.21
N VAL A 403 3.87 16.82 9.19
CA VAL A 403 3.76 15.95 10.37
C VAL A 403 5.04 15.13 10.47
N ASN A 404 5.82 15.33 11.53
CA ASN A 404 7.01 14.54 11.82
C ASN A 404 6.66 13.47 12.86
N LEU A 405 6.74 12.21 12.46
CA LEU A 405 6.50 11.07 13.35
C LEU A 405 7.85 10.50 13.80
N ASP A 406 8.12 10.60 15.10
CA ASP A 406 9.35 10.14 15.73
C ASP A 406 9.09 9.01 16.76
N GLY A 407 8.05 8.24 16.54
CA GLY A 407 7.63 7.15 17.41
C GLY A 407 6.45 6.37 16.89
N ALA A 408 5.81 5.59 17.76
CA ALA A 408 4.68 4.74 17.44
C ALA A 408 3.34 5.36 17.87
N ILE A 409 2.26 5.01 17.16
CA ILE A 409 0.89 5.39 17.51
C ILE A 409 0.07 4.11 17.70
N TYR A 410 -0.46 3.91 18.90
CA TYR A 410 -1.31 2.79 19.27
C TYR A 410 -2.69 3.28 19.70
N THR A 411 -3.74 2.66 19.18
CA THR A 411 -5.11 2.89 19.64
C THR A 411 -5.79 1.58 20.00
N GLY A 412 -6.65 1.65 21.01
CA GLY A 412 -7.48 0.53 21.46
C GLY A 412 -8.97 0.86 21.39
N GLY A 413 -9.83 -0.04 21.86
CA GLY A 413 -11.28 0.11 21.79
C GLY A 413 -11.90 -0.25 20.45
N THR A 414 -13.21 -0.28 20.33
CA THR A 414 -13.88 -0.83 19.14
C THR A 414 -14.12 0.24 18.08
N GLY A 415 -13.50 0.09 16.90
CA GLY A 415 -13.76 0.93 15.72
C GLY A 415 -13.01 2.26 15.71
N ASN A 416 -11.96 2.40 16.48
CA ASN A 416 -11.19 3.63 16.63
C ASN A 416 -10.28 3.89 15.45
N THR A 417 -10.23 5.12 14.99
CA THR A 417 -9.47 5.54 13.83
C THR A 417 -8.18 6.25 14.19
N ILE A 418 -7.21 6.17 13.29
CA ILE A 418 -6.02 7.02 13.30
C ILE A 418 -6.02 7.79 11.98
N ASP A 419 -6.22 9.10 12.06
CA ASP A 419 -6.25 9.97 10.89
C ASP A 419 -5.08 10.97 10.95
N ILE A 420 -4.21 10.94 9.95
CA ILE A 420 -3.05 11.83 9.85
C ILE A 420 -3.16 12.62 8.55
N THR A 421 -3.31 13.92 8.67
CA THR A 421 -3.44 14.85 7.54
C THR A 421 -2.24 15.78 7.44
N GLY A 422 -1.53 15.72 6.32
CA GLY A 422 -0.35 16.55 6.02
C GLY A 422 0.79 15.77 5.37
N ALA A 423 1.85 16.46 5.01
CA ALA A 423 3.06 15.82 4.54
C ALA A 423 3.79 15.15 5.70
N VAL A 424 3.87 13.82 5.69
CA VAL A 424 4.46 13.03 6.77
C VAL A 424 5.94 12.80 6.52
N THR A 425 6.76 13.05 7.54
CA THR A 425 8.18 12.69 7.58
C THR A 425 8.43 11.76 8.75
N LEU A 426 9.07 10.62 8.50
CA LEU A 426 9.45 9.67 9.54
C LEU A 426 10.79 10.10 10.15
N GLY A 427 10.80 10.55 11.38
CA GLY A 427 11.99 10.87 12.16
C GLY A 427 12.64 9.61 12.77
N GLY A 428 11.82 8.64 13.16
CA GLY A 428 12.19 7.32 13.67
C GLY A 428 11.49 6.20 12.93
N ASN A 429 11.79 4.94 13.25
CA ASN A 429 10.97 3.79 12.83
C ASN A 429 9.59 3.94 13.48
N THR A 430 8.55 3.88 12.67
CA THR A 430 7.18 4.24 13.06
C THR A 430 6.25 3.04 12.93
N ILE A 431 5.48 2.78 13.98
CA ILE A 431 4.39 1.82 13.99
C ILE A 431 3.08 2.59 14.18
N ILE A 432 2.10 2.37 13.31
CA ILE A 432 0.75 2.91 13.46
C ILE A 432 -0.21 1.73 13.59
N ASP A 433 -0.75 1.51 14.79
CA ASP A 433 -1.44 0.28 15.15
C ASP A 433 -2.82 0.55 15.77
N SER A 434 -3.87 0.26 15.02
CA SER A 434 -5.26 0.19 15.48
C SER A 434 -5.81 -1.25 15.47
N SER A 435 -4.93 -2.25 15.41
CA SER A 435 -5.32 -3.66 15.20
C SER A 435 -6.17 -4.26 16.29
N THR A 436 -6.04 -3.78 17.52
CA THR A 436 -6.85 -4.24 18.66
C THR A 436 -8.33 -3.94 18.47
N SER A 437 -8.64 -2.79 17.89
CA SER A 437 -10.01 -2.35 17.61
C SER A 437 -10.50 -2.71 16.20
N GLY A 438 -9.59 -2.95 15.28
CA GLY A 438 -9.90 -3.03 13.85
C GLY A 438 -10.35 -1.71 13.26
N GLY A 439 -9.86 -0.59 13.79
CA GLY A 439 -10.12 0.76 13.30
C GLY A 439 -9.39 1.08 12.00
N ASN A 440 -9.94 2.02 11.24
CA ASN A 440 -9.26 2.47 10.02
C ASN A 440 -8.04 3.33 10.35
N ILE A 441 -7.02 3.26 9.50
CA ILE A 441 -5.86 4.15 9.52
C ILE A 441 -5.82 4.91 8.21
N THR A 442 -5.81 6.24 8.29
CA THR A 442 -5.77 7.10 7.11
C THR A 442 -4.61 8.08 7.20
N ILE A 443 -3.74 8.07 6.20
CA ILE A 443 -2.69 9.08 6.03
C ILE A 443 -3.01 9.87 4.76
N THR A 444 -3.39 11.14 4.95
CA THR A 444 -3.73 12.05 3.85
C THR A 444 -2.55 12.97 3.58
N GLY A 445 -1.69 12.57 2.64
CA GLY A 445 -0.50 13.32 2.26
C GLY A 445 0.65 12.41 1.88
N ALA A 446 1.75 13.01 1.42
CA ALA A 446 2.96 12.27 1.09
C ALA A 446 3.65 11.74 2.35
N VAL A 447 4.26 10.57 2.26
CA VAL A 447 5.06 9.97 3.33
C VAL A 447 6.51 9.86 2.87
N THR A 448 7.44 10.40 3.67
CA THR A 448 8.86 10.44 3.37
C THR A 448 9.69 10.10 4.61
N GLY A 449 10.96 9.74 4.42
CA GLY A 449 11.89 9.43 5.50
C GLY A 449 12.65 8.14 5.22
N THR A 450 13.83 7.97 5.81
CA THR A 450 14.68 6.78 5.62
C THR A 450 14.49 5.77 6.75
N ARG A 451 13.25 5.53 7.13
CA ARG A 451 12.84 4.72 8.28
C ARG A 451 11.83 3.67 7.86
N ASP A 452 11.59 2.71 8.74
CA ASP A 452 10.54 1.72 8.60
C ASP A 452 9.17 2.33 8.93
N LEU A 453 8.16 1.98 8.16
CA LEU A 453 6.76 2.29 8.43
C LEU A 453 5.95 1.01 8.48
N ASP A 454 5.46 0.68 9.66
CA ASP A 454 4.52 -0.42 9.90
C ASP A 454 3.13 0.11 10.18
N ILE A 455 2.13 -0.31 9.40
CA ILE A 455 0.72 0.04 9.59
C ILE A 455 -0.09 -1.24 9.87
N LEU A 456 -0.73 -1.28 11.01
CA LEU A 456 -1.49 -2.43 11.49
C LEU A 456 -2.94 -2.03 11.80
N SER A 457 -3.81 -2.08 10.79
CA SER A 457 -5.23 -1.72 10.95
C SER A 457 -6.13 -2.87 11.42
N GLY A 458 -5.58 -4.06 11.58
CA GLY A 458 -6.37 -5.23 11.99
C GLY A 458 -7.40 -5.61 10.93
N SER A 459 -8.70 -5.51 11.27
CA SER A 459 -9.80 -5.70 10.31
C SER A 459 -10.22 -4.40 9.62
N GLY A 460 -9.68 -3.25 10.02
CA GLY A 460 -9.94 -1.95 9.40
C GLY A 460 -9.20 -1.75 8.09
N LEU A 461 -9.57 -0.72 7.37
CA LEU A 461 -8.90 -0.29 6.13
C LEU A 461 -7.69 0.59 6.46
N ALA A 462 -6.54 0.27 5.88
CA ALA A 462 -5.38 1.14 5.88
C ALA A 462 -5.31 1.93 4.57
N THR A 463 -5.23 3.25 4.66
CA THR A 463 -5.24 4.16 3.50
C THR A 463 -4.09 5.14 3.55
N ILE A 464 -3.29 5.22 2.48
CA ILE A 464 -2.34 6.30 2.25
C ILE A 464 -2.70 6.96 0.92
N THR A 465 -3.06 8.25 0.94
CA THR A 465 -3.53 8.93 -0.28
C THR A 465 -2.41 9.60 -1.07
N GLY A 466 -1.32 9.98 -0.42
CA GLY A 466 -0.19 10.65 -1.04
C GLY A 466 0.89 9.70 -1.53
N ASN A 467 1.90 10.27 -2.20
CA ASN A 467 3.07 9.52 -2.64
C ASN A 467 3.97 9.10 -1.48
N ILE A 468 4.66 8.00 -1.62
CA ILE A 468 5.54 7.41 -0.61
C ILE A 468 6.99 7.45 -1.11
N GLY A 469 7.91 7.95 -0.27
CA GLY A 469 9.35 7.94 -0.51
C GLY A 469 9.81 8.80 -1.69
N THR A 470 9.08 9.85 -2.03
CA THR A 470 9.43 10.75 -3.12
C THR A 470 10.49 11.78 -2.72
N GLY A 471 11.13 12.44 -3.68
CA GLY A 471 12.10 13.49 -3.41
C GLY A 471 13.47 12.99 -2.90
N GLY A 472 13.81 11.73 -3.14
CA GLY A 472 15.11 11.16 -2.77
C GLY A 472 15.22 10.72 -1.29
N THR A 473 14.10 10.56 -0.62
CA THR A 473 14.01 10.07 0.77
C THR A 473 13.13 8.82 0.84
N PRO A 474 13.60 7.68 0.27
CA PRO A 474 12.86 6.42 0.30
C PRO A 474 12.71 5.91 1.73
N LEU A 475 11.65 5.18 2.01
CA LEU A 475 11.50 4.44 3.26
C LEU A 475 12.51 3.27 3.31
N ALA A 476 12.90 2.85 4.50
CA ALA A 476 13.66 1.63 4.68
C ALA A 476 12.78 0.39 4.44
N SER A 477 11.53 0.42 4.95
CA SER A 477 10.49 -0.53 4.59
C SER A 477 9.10 0.09 4.68
N LEU A 478 8.15 -0.50 3.96
CA LEU A 478 6.72 -0.22 4.06
C LEU A 478 5.97 -1.53 4.27
N ASP A 479 5.46 -1.73 5.47
CA ASP A 479 4.70 -2.91 5.84
C ASP A 479 3.28 -2.51 6.27
N ILE A 480 2.26 -2.96 5.53
CA ILE A 480 0.86 -2.67 5.85
C ILE A 480 0.10 -3.97 6.03
N ASN A 481 -0.39 -4.22 7.23
CA ASN A 481 -1.06 -5.47 7.60
C ASN A 481 -0.22 -6.73 7.23
N ALA A 482 1.09 -6.62 7.19
CA ALA A 482 1.99 -7.68 6.75
C ALA A 482 2.10 -8.85 7.75
N SER A 483 1.78 -8.61 9.01
CA SER A 483 1.86 -9.64 10.07
C SER A 483 0.80 -10.73 9.89
N ASN A 484 1.23 -11.99 9.85
CA ASN A 484 0.34 -13.17 9.75
C ASN A 484 -0.33 -13.55 11.09
N THR A 485 -0.59 -12.59 11.99
CA THR A 485 -1.34 -12.82 13.22
C THR A 485 -2.85 -12.82 12.97
N ALA A 486 -3.62 -13.47 13.84
CA ALA A 486 -5.07 -13.44 13.74
C ALA A 486 -5.57 -12.01 14.02
N GLY A 487 -6.35 -11.44 13.10
CA GLY A 487 -6.92 -10.11 13.23
C GLY A 487 -6.50 -9.12 12.12
N HIS A 488 -5.35 -9.31 11.47
CA HIS A 488 -4.93 -8.46 10.35
C HIS A 488 -5.57 -8.91 9.04
N THR A 489 -6.86 -8.64 8.89
CA THR A 489 -7.70 -9.07 7.75
C THR A 489 -8.15 -7.92 6.87
N GLY A 490 -7.87 -6.68 7.26
CA GLY A 490 -8.29 -5.46 6.58
C GLY A 490 -7.65 -5.27 5.21
N GLY A 491 -8.32 -4.50 4.35
CA GLY A 491 -7.79 -4.10 3.05
C GLY A 491 -6.74 -2.99 3.16
N VAL A 492 -6.11 -2.69 2.04
CA VAL A 492 -5.13 -1.59 1.91
C VAL A 492 -5.49 -0.73 0.71
N THR A 493 -5.41 0.58 0.85
CA THR A 493 -5.56 1.52 -0.27
C THR A 493 -4.35 2.44 -0.35
N LEU A 494 -3.62 2.36 -1.46
CA LEU A 494 -2.59 3.32 -1.81
C LEU A 494 -3.10 4.23 -2.94
N GLY A 495 -3.34 5.50 -2.61
CA GLY A 495 -3.82 6.51 -3.56
C GLY A 495 -2.72 7.10 -4.43
N GLY A 496 -1.48 7.10 -3.95
CA GLY A 496 -0.30 7.66 -4.61
C GLY A 496 0.72 6.61 -5.04
N ASN A 497 1.83 7.09 -5.59
CA ASN A 497 2.97 6.28 -6.04
C ASN A 497 3.87 5.86 -4.87
N ILE A 498 4.61 4.77 -5.05
CA ILE A 498 5.81 4.46 -4.27
C ILE A 498 7.02 4.80 -5.13
N GLY A 499 7.77 5.84 -4.75
CA GLY A 499 8.81 6.41 -5.60
C GLY A 499 8.27 7.25 -6.76
N THR A 500 9.17 7.79 -7.57
CA THR A 500 8.86 8.55 -8.80
C THR A 500 10.03 8.48 -9.77
N ASP A 501 9.74 8.55 -11.08
CA ASP A 501 10.76 8.62 -12.14
C ASP A 501 11.81 7.48 -12.04
N SER A 502 11.38 6.27 -11.77
CA SER A 502 12.23 5.08 -11.55
C SER A 502 13.13 5.14 -10.29
N ALA A 503 12.95 6.13 -9.43
CA ALA A 503 13.60 6.16 -8.12
C ALA A 503 12.77 5.37 -7.10
N ALA A 504 13.41 4.47 -6.36
CA ALA A 504 12.75 3.68 -5.32
C ALA A 504 12.14 4.57 -4.23
N GLY A 505 10.91 4.32 -3.86
CA GLY A 505 10.19 4.98 -2.76
C GLY A 505 10.26 4.22 -1.45
N SER A 506 10.61 2.94 -1.52
CA SER A 506 10.86 2.08 -0.37
C SER A 506 11.95 1.06 -0.73
N ALA A 507 12.65 0.52 0.24
CA ALA A 507 13.48 -0.65 -0.01
C ALA A 507 12.58 -1.88 -0.15
N LEU A 508 11.90 -2.31 0.89
CA LEU A 508 10.92 -3.40 0.91
C LEU A 508 9.49 -2.83 0.93
N THR A 509 8.55 -3.50 0.27
CA THR A 509 7.11 -3.22 0.42
C THR A 509 6.32 -4.51 0.58
N THR A 510 5.63 -4.63 1.72
CA THR A 510 4.74 -5.76 2.02
C THR A 510 3.33 -5.27 2.35
N LEU A 511 2.36 -5.60 1.51
CA LEU A 511 0.97 -5.24 1.72
C LEU A 511 0.11 -6.50 1.93
N GLY A 512 -0.55 -6.56 3.06
CA GLY A 512 -1.40 -7.69 3.42
C GLY A 512 -0.62 -8.95 3.82
N ASN A 513 -1.36 -10.00 4.14
CA ASN A 513 -0.84 -11.28 4.60
C ASN A 513 -1.80 -12.42 4.19
N PRO A 514 -1.45 -13.70 4.42
CA PRO A 514 -2.32 -14.83 4.04
C PRO A 514 -3.73 -14.84 4.64
N LYS A 515 -4.05 -13.95 5.58
CA LYS A 515 -5.39 -13.82 6.19
C LYS A 515 -6.15 -12.58 5.73
N THR A 516 -5.56 -11.74 4.90
CA THR A 516 -6.22 -10.53 4.36
C THR A 516 -7.45 -10.92 3.55
N THR A 517 -8.63 -10.55 4.04
CA THR A 517 -9.91 -10.76 3.35
C THR A 517 -10.36 -9.54 2.55
N GLY A 518 -9.78 -8.39 2.84
CA GLY A 518 -10.01 -7.15 2.12
C GLY A 518 -9.30 -7.10 0.78
N THR A 519 -9.63 -6.09 -0.02
CA THR A 519 -8.98 -5.79 -1.29
C THR A 519 -7.75 -4.90 -1.05
N ILE A 520 -6.67 -5.15 -1.78
CA ILE A 520 -5.58 -4.19 -1.93
C ILE A 520 -5.87 -3.34 -3.16
N THR A 521 -6.09 -2.04 -2.95
CA THR A 521 -6.36 -1.07 -4.02
C THR A 521 -5.13 -0.19 -4.24
N LEU A 522 -4.60 -0.20 -5.45
CA LEU A 522 -3.43 0.54 -5.87
C LEU A 522 -3.85 1.55 -6.95
N SER A 523 -4.03 2.81 -6.56
CA SER A 523 -4.50 3.88 -7.47
C SER A 523 -3.38 4.73 -8.06
N GLY A 524 -2.15 4.57 -7.58
CA GLY A 524 -0.96 5.16 -8.17
C GLY A 524 -0.60 4.55 -9.51
N VAL A 525 0.38 5.16 -10.19
CA VAL A 525 0.87 4.70 -11.50
C VAL A 525 2.29 4.13 -11.44
N GLU A 526 3.03 4.35 -10.36
CA GLU A 526 4.39 3.85 -10.17
C GLU A 526 4.57 3.24 -8.77
N TYR A 527 5.12 2.04 -8.73
CA TYR A 527 5.47 1.30 -7.52
C TYR A 527 6.92 0.82 -7.67
N ASN A 528 7.86 1.69 -7.27
CA ASN A 528 9.29 1.46 -7.42
C ASN A 528 9.91 1.16 -6.07
N THR A 529 10.56 0.01 -5.92
CA THR A 529 11.32 -0.38 -4.73
C THR A 529 12.73 -0.79 -5.10
N SER A 530 13.62 -0.78 -4.14
CA SER A 530 14.97 -1.32 -4.32
C SER A 530 15.11 -2.78 -3.87
N ASP A 531 14.07 -3.34 -3.27
CA ASP A 531 13.96 -4.70 -2.75
C ASP A 531 12.57 -5.26 -3.08
N ASP A 532 12.15 -6.34 -2.48
CA ASP A 532 10.91 -7.09 -2.75
C ASP A 532 9.64 -6.23 -2.74
N GLN A 533 8.69 -6.60 -3.59
CA GLN A 533 7.29 -6.16 -3.53
C GLN A 533 6.39 -7.38 -3.34
N ALA A 534 5.84 -7.53 -2.16
CA ALA A 534 4.96 -8.62 -1.81
C ALA A 534 3.55 -8.13 -1.49
N PHE A 535 2.58 -8.58 -2.26
CA PHE A 535 1.16 -8.24 -2.11
C PHE A 535 0.36 -9.51 -1.85
N THR A 536 -0.38 -9.57 -0.74
CA THR A 536 -1.17 -10.77 -0.37
C THR A 536 -2.58 -10.39 0.05
N ALA A 537 -3.58 -10.72 -0.76
CA ALA A 537 -4.97 -10.38 -0.50
C ALA A 537 -5.97 -11.37 -1.15
N ALA A 538 -7.25 -11.19 -0.83
CA ALA A 538 -8.33 -11.89 -1.51
C ALA A 538 -8.58 -11.36 -2.94
N ALA A 539 -8.31 -10.06 -3.18
CA ALA A 539 -8.40 -9.41 -4.47
C ALA A 539 -7.49 -8.18 -4.53
N PHE A 540 -7.11 -7.81 -5.76
CA PHE A 540 -6.35 -6.60 -6.03
C PHE A 540 -7.08 -5.74 -7.07
N ALA A 541 -7.09 -4.41 -6.86
CA ALA A 541 -7.65 -3.45 -7.79
C ALA A 541 -6.57 -2.44 -8.19
N LEU A 542 -6.22 -2.37 -9.47
CA LEU A 542 -5.26 -1.41 -10.01
C LEU A 542 -6.04 -0.29 -10.71
N GLY A 543 -6.03 0.90 -10.12
CA GLY A 543 -6.85 2.03 -10.54
C GLY A 543 -6.16 3.06 -11.44
N GLY A 544 -4.86 2.92 -11.67
CA GLY A 544 -4.08 3.85 -12.51
C GLY A 544 -4.21 3.55 -14.00
N ALA A 545 -4.08 4.58 -14.85
CA ALA A 545 -4.19 4.40 -16.30
C ALA A 545 -3.02 3.61 -16.91
N ASN A 546 -1.82 3.69 -16.34
CA ASN A 546 -0.65 2.88 -16.72
C ASN A 546 0.12 2.58 -15.45
N VAL A 547 -0.04 1.39 -14.93
CA VAL A 547 0.56 0.99 -13.65
C VAL A 547 1.87 0.27 -13.89
N THR A 548 2.94 0.78 -13.29
CA THR A 548 4.27 0.21 -13.39
C THR A 548 4.76 -0.23 -12.01
N PHE A 549 5.21 -1.47 -11.90
CA PHE A 549 5.97 -1.99 -10.76
C PHE A 549 7.41 -2.20 -11.21
N ALA A 550 8.35 -1.72 -10.43
CA ALA A 550 9.77 -1.91 -10.73
C ALA A 550 10.58 -2.23 -9.47
N THR A 551 11.46 -3.22 -9.59
CA THR A 551 12.48 -3.53 -8.60
C THR A 551 13.86 -3.60 -9.26
N SER A 552 14.93 -3.47 -8.48
CA SER A 552 16.29 -3.54 -9.03
C SER A 552 16.71 -4.96 -9.41
N SER A 553 16.40 -5.95 -8.59
CA SER A 553 16.73 -7.37 -8.83
C SER A 553 15.81 -8.34 -8.09
N ASP A 554 14.79 -7.84 -7.43
CA ASP A 554 14.02 -8.53 -6.42
C ASP A 554 12.60 -8.82 -6.92
N PRO A 555 11.89 -9.80 -6.34
CA PRO A 555 10.61 -10.26 -6.85
C PRO A 555 9.47 -9.24 -6.71
N VAL A 556 8.48 -9.39 -7.59
CA VAL A 556 7.16 -8.75 -7.50
C VAL A 556 6.10 -9.86 -7.45
N ASP A 557 5.50 -10.04 -6.29
CA ASP A 557 4.60 -11.15 -6.02
C ASP A 557 3.19 -10.68 -5.67
N PHE A 558 2.19 -11.11 -6.42
CA PHE A 558 0.77 -11.02 -6.10
C PHE A 558 0.28 -12.41 -5.66
N THR A 559 0.15 -12.62 -4.37
CA THR A 559 -0.21 -13.91 -3.79
C THR A 559 -1.62 -13.95 -3.25
N VAL A 560 -2.21 -15.15 -3.27
CA VAL A 560 -3.58 -15.39 -2.81
C VAL A 560 -3.61 -15.54 -1.30
N SER A 561 -4.52 -14.82 -0.62
CA SER A 561 -4.80 -15.07 0.79
C SER A 561 -5.66 -16.32 0.99
N ALA A 562 -5.78 -16.79 2.24
CA ALA A 562 -6.64 -17.92 2.60
C ALA A 562 -8.15 -17.67 2.35
N ALA A 563 -8.55 -16.43 2.13
CA ALA A 563 -9.92 -16.06 1.76
C ALA A 563 -10.28 -16.40 0.30
N GLY A 564 -9.28 -16.71 -0.55
CA GLY A 564 -9.45 -17.14 -1.94
C GLY A 564 -9.34 -16.00 -2.94
N GLY A 565 -9.45 -16.28 -4.22
CA GLY A 565 -9.36 -15.33 -5.33
C GLY A 565 -7.91 -14.91 -5.64
N GLY A 566 -7.47 -13.83 -5.06
CA GLY A 566 -6.18 -13.21 -5.35
C GLY A 566 -6.09 -12.62 -6.75
N ASP A 567 -7.25 -12.38 -7.38
CA ASP A 567 -7.31 -11.86 -8.73
C ASP A 567 -6.94 -10.38 -8.76
N VAL A 568 -6.20 -10.01 -9.79
CA VAL A 568 -5.78 -8.64 -10.06
C VAL A 568 -6.71 -8.04 -11.09
N THR A 569 -7.50 -7.06 -10.71
CA THR A 569 -8.41 -6.35 -11.60
C THR A 569 -7.77 -5.05 -12.06
N LEU A 570 -7.64 -4.87 -13.37
CA LEU A 570 -7.14 -3.66 -14.00
C LEU A 570 -8.32 -2.73 -14.31
N ALA A 571 -8.17 -1.43 -14.02
CA ALA A 571 -9.16 -0.44 -14.43
C ALA A 571 -9.22 -0.31 -15.96
N ASP A 572 -10.28 0.29 -16.49
CA ASP A 572 -10.46 0.53 -17.91
C ASP A 572 -9.29 1.30 -18.53
N ALA A 573 -8.80 0.86 -19.69
CA ALA A 573 -7.63 1.39 -20.40
C ALA A 573 -6.33 1.44 -19.56
N ALA A 574 -6.23 0.67 -18.50
CA ALA A 574 -5.07 0.64 -17.62
C ALA A 574 -4.07 -0.44 -18.08
N ASN A 575 -2.89 -0.04 -18.52
CA ASN A 575 -1.80 -0.98 -18.80
C ASN A 575 -1.09 -1.38 -17.51
N LEU A 576 -0.78 -2.65 -17.37
CA LEU A 576 0.07 -3.19 -16.32
C LEU A 576 1.45 -3.47 -16.86
N THR A 577 2.46 -2.84 -16.28
CA THR A 577 3.87 -3.10 -16.59
C THR A 577 4.62 -3.49 -15.33
N ILE A 578 5.28 -4.64 -15.32
CA ILE A 578 6.17 -5.06 -14.25
C ILE A 578 7.56 -5.27 -14.81
N ASN A 579 8.53 -4.56 -14.26
CA ASN A 579 9.93 -4.66 -14.65
C ASN A 579 10.80 -4.99 -13.44
N THR A 580 11.32 -6.19 -13.38
CA THR A 580 12.40 -6.56 -12.45
C THR A 580 13.64 -6.92 -13.24
N VAL A 581 14.85 -6.63 -12.73
CA VAL A 581 16.06 -6.98 -13.48
C VAL A 581 16.29 -8.49 -13.47
N ALA A 582 16.17 -9.11 -12.30
CA ALA A 582 16.42 -10.55 -12.13
C ALA A 582 15.46 -11.24 -11.13
N GLY A 583 14.62 -10.47 -10.44
CA GLY A 583 13.62 -10.99 -9.52
C GLY A 583 12.49 -11.73 -10.25
N ASN A 584 11.82 -12.62 -9.56
CA ASN A 584 10.65 -13.30 -10.10
C ASN A 584 9.44 -12.39 -10.14
N ILE A 585 8.51 -12.67 -11.04
CA ILE A 585 7.18 -12.05 -11.09
C ILE A 585 6.16 -13.17 -10.92
N THR A 586 5.35 -13.08 -9.86
CA THR A 586 4.41 -14.15 -9.52
C THR A 586 2.99 -13.64 -9.35
N PHE A 587 2.05 -14.25 -10.05
CA PHE A 587 0.61 -14.05 -9.87
C PHE A 587 -0.04 -15.35 -9.41
N GLY A 588 -0.56 -15.37 -8.19
CA GLY A 588 -1.29 -16.51 -7.64
C GLY A 588 -2.77 -16.57 -8.05
N GLY A 589 -3.36 -15.43 -8.42
CA GLY A 589 -4.70 -15.26 -8.97
C GLY A 589 -4.68 -14.96 -10.46
N ASP A 590 -5.85 -14.63 -11.01
CA ASP A 590 -6.02 -14.29 -12.42
C ASP A 590 -5.82 -12.78 -12.63
N ILE A 591 -5.34 -12.34 -13.80
CA ILE A 591 -5.26 -10.92 -14.18
C ILE A 591 -6.44 -10.62 -15.08
N LEU A 592 -7.30 -9.71 -14.66
CA LEU A 592 -8.59 -9.44 -15.30
C LEU A 592 -8.72 -7.97 -15.69
N GLY A 593 -9.29 -7.68 -16.84
CA GLY A 593 -9.81 -6.36 -17.19
C GLY A 593 -11.21 -6.13 -16.62
N THR A 594 -11.72 -4.92 -16.64
CA THR A 594 -13.04 -4.59 -16.07
C THR A 594 -14.13 -4.30 -17.09
N ASP A 595 -13.84 -4.04 -18.35
CA ASP A 595 -14.89 -3.64 -19.31
C ASP A 595 -14.66 -4.12 -20.74
N ASN A 596 -15.75 -4.08 -21.49
CA ASN A 596 -15.84 -4.48 -22.89
C ASN A 596 -15.32 -3.39 -23.83
N GLY A 597 -14.03 -3.34 -24.10
CA GLY A 597 -13.61 -2.60 -25.29
C GLY A 597 -12.50 -1.58 -25.14
N GLU A 598 -11.72 -1.62 -24.09
CA GLU A 598 -10.61 -0.71 -23.96
C GLU A 598 -9.26 -1.43 -24.01
N SER A 599 -8.24 -0.76 -24.58
CA SER A 599 -6.91 -1.30 -24.80
C SER A 599 -6.11 -1.42 -23.50
N THR A 600 -6.36 -2.49 -22.75
CA THR A 600 -5.61 -2.83 -21.55
C THR A 600 -4.54 -3.86 -21.90
N SER A 601 -3.27 -3.57 -21.69
CA SER A 601 -2.17 -4.48 -21.99
C SER A 601 -1.44 -4.91 -20.72
N VAL A 602 -0.88 -6.13 -20.76
CA VAL A 602 -0.07 -6.70 -19.67
C VAL A 602 1.34 -6.96 -20.18
N THR A 603 2.33 -6.31 -19.58
CA THR A 603 3.75 -6.50 -19.88
C THR A 603 4.51 -6.91 -18.63
N LEU A 604 5.01 -8.11 -18.58
CA LEU A 604 5.81 -8.66 -17.48
C LEU A 604 7.22 -8.95 -17.99
N ASN A 605 8.22 -8.32 -17.39
CA ASN A 605 9.60 -8.37 -17.89
C ASN A 605 10.60 -8.61 -16.75
N THR A 606 11.36 -9.72 -16.86
CA THR A 606 12.45 -10.10 -15.96
C THR A 606 13.44 -11.03 -16.64
N THR A 607 14.65 -11.14 -16.13
CA THR A 607 15.54 -12.28 -16.47
C THR A 607 15.32 -13.50 -15.54
N GLY A 608 14.50 -13.35 -14.49
CA GLY A 608 14.07 -14.41 -13.59
C GLY A 608 12.89 -15.22 -14.15
N THR A 609 12.03 -15.68 -13.28
CA THR A 609 10.83 -16.43 -13.65
C THR A 609 9.59 -15.54 -13.66
N VAL A 610 8.81 -15.60 -14.74
CA VAL A 610 7.43 -15.09 -14.79
C VAL A 610 6.48 -16.25 -14.54
N SER A 611 5.67 -16.18 -13.49
CA SER A 611 4.65 -17.19 -13.16
C SER A 611 3.27 -16.58 -13.18
N VAL A 612 2.43 -17.02 -14.09
CA VAL A 612 1.05 -16.52 -14.25
C VAL A 612 0.04 -17.67 -14.26
N LYS A 613 -1.15 -17.35 -13.76
CA LYS A 613 -2.31 -18.22 -13.82
C LYS A 613 -3.12 -17.90 -15.10
N SER A 614 -4.26 -17.23 -14.99
CA SER A 614 -4.98 -16.77 -16.19
C SER A 614 -4.79 -15.27 -16.40
N ILE A 615 -4.88 -14.83 -17.65
CA ILE A 615 -4.87 -13.43 -18.04
C ILE A 615 -6.05 -13.19 -18.99
N GLY A 616 -6.93 -12.24 -18.68
CA GLY A 616 -8.06 -11.87 -19.50
C GLY A 616 -9.19 -12.90 -19.57
N ALA A 617 -9.19 -13.91 -18.73
CA ALA A 617 -10.26 -14.91 -18.71
C ALA A 617 -10.49 -15.50 -17.33
N ASP A 618 -11.73 -15.45 -16.88
CA ASP A 618 -12.22 -16.28 -15.77
C ASP A 618 -13.06 -17.48 -16.24
N GLY A 619 -13.19 -17.65 -17.54
CA GLY A 619 -13.94 -18.73 -18.19
C GLY A 619 -15.46 -18.53 -18.22
N SER A 620 -16.00 -17.40 -17.80
CA SER A 620 -17.46 -17.23 -17.67
C SER A 620 -18.09 -16.01 -18.31
N THR A 621 -17.36 -14.91 -18.57
CA THR A 621 -17.94 -13.66 -19.12
C THR A 621 -17.02 -12.97 -20.13
N ALA A 622 -17.64 -12.27 -21.10
CA ALA A 622 -16.98 -11.49 -22.13
C ALA A 622 -16.38 -10.17 -21.62
N ASP A 623 -16.41 -9.93 -20.31
CA ASP A 623 -16.16 -8.63 -19.71
C ASP A 623 -14.74 -8.45 -19.12
N ASN A 624 -13.85 -9.44 -19.25
CA ASN A 624 -12.53 -9.42 -18.61
C ASN A 624 -11.36 -9.37 -19.60
N ASN A 625 -11.56 -8.73 -20.73
CA ASN A 625 -10.64 -8.80 -21.86
C ASN A 625 -9.38 -7.94 -21.68
N ILE A 626 -8.26 -8.55 -21.97
CA ILE A 626 -6.95 -7.89 -22.09
C ILE A 626 -6.63 -7.76 -23.60
N ASN A 627 -6.02 -6.64 -24.02
CA ASN A 627 -5.63 -6.44 -25.41
C ASN A 627 -4.35 -7.23 -25.71
N ASP A 628 -3.20 -6.75 -25.26
CA ASP A 628 -1.93 -7.42 -25.53
C ASP A 628 -1.32 -8.02 -24.28
N VAL A 629 -0.65 -9.13 -24.44
CA VAL A 629 0.09 -9.80 -23.37
C VAL A 629 1.53 -10.06 -23.83
N THR A 630 2.48 -9.46 -23.14
CA THR A 630 3.91 -9.69 -23.34
C THR A 630 4.52 -10.25 -22.05
N LEU A 631 5.02 -11.49 -22.13
CA LEU A 631 5.69 -12.15 -21.03
C LEU A 631 7.15 -12.39 -21.40
N THR A 632 8.07 -11.72 -20.76
CA THR A 632 9.51 -11.87 -20.95
C THR A 632 10.15 -12.36 -19.67
N GLY A 633 10.74 -13.56 -19.70
CA GLY A 633 11.40 -14.18 -18.55
C GLY A 633 12.54 -15.09 -18.94
N GLY A 634 13.50 -15.34 -18.05
CA GLY A 634 14.41 -16.47 -18.21
C GLY A 634 13.66 -17.79 -18.27
N THR A 635 12.58 -17.88 -17.50
CA THR A 635 11.55 -18.93 -17.57
C THR A 635 10.17 -18.30 -17.48
N VAL A 636 9.20 -18.81 -18.26
CA VAL A 636 7.80 -18.43 -18.17
C VAL A 636 6.97 -19.64 -17.75
N SER A 637 6.35 -19.58 -16.57
CA SER A 637 5.50 -20.65 -16.04
C SER A 637 4.04 -20.30 -16.26
N LEU A 638 3.34 -21.12 -17.07
CA LEU A 638 1.94 -20.92 -17.44
C LEU A 638 1.05 -21.96 -16.74
N ASN A 639 -0.06 -21.46 -16.15
CA ASN A 639 -1.01 -22.33 -15.43
C ASN A 639 -2.44 -21.83 -15.58
N GLY A 640 -2.99 -21.79 -16.79
CA GLY A 640 -4.36 -21.36 -17.01
C GLY A 640 -4.61 -20.84 -18.43
N THR A 641 -5.55 -19.91 -18.56
CA THR A 641 -5.95 -19.35 -19.85
C THR A 641 -5.41 -17.94 -20.03
N ILE A 642 -4.77 -17.66 -21.16
CA ILE A 642 -4.51 -16.30 -21.63
C ILE A 642 -5.52 -16.01 -22.74
N SER A 643 -6.38 -15.02 -22.51
CA SER A 643 -7.40 -14.61 -23.47
C SER A 643 -7.25 -13.14 -23.80
N THR A 644 -7.13 -12.85 -25.09
CA THR A 644 -7.11 -11.47 -25.57
C THR A 644 -8.34 -11.19 -26.41
N ALA A 645 -8.86 -9.98 -26.35
CA ALA A 645 -9.97 -9.55 -27.15
C ALA A 645 -9.86 -8.06 -27.47
N VAL A 646 -9.91 -7.72 -28.74
CA VAL A 646 -10.10 -6.33 -29.17
C VAL A 646 -11.59 -6.11 -29.42
N LEU A 647 -12.23 -5.33 -28.59
CA LEU A 647 -13.60 -4.88 -28.84
C LEU A 647 -13.55 -3.55 -29.56
N GLY A 648 -13.97 -3.56 -30.82
CA GLY A 648 -14.31 -2.33 -31.52
C GLY A 648 -15.52 -1.71 -30.81
N GLY A 649 -15.35 -0.61 -30.09
CA GLY A 649 -16.47 0.25 -29.66
C GLY A 649 -17.31 0.63 -30.88
N GLU A 650 -18.63 0.76 -30.72
CA GLU A 650 -19.54 1.15 -31.80
C GLU A 650 -19.08 2.47 -32.43
N GLY A 651 -18.39 2.39 -33.58
CA GLY A 651 -17.98 3.54 -34.38
C GLY A 651 -16.47 3.75 -34.59
N GLU A 652 -15.61 2.97 -33.97
CA GLU A 652 -14.17 3.03 -34.24
C GLU A 652 -13.81 2.10 -35.42
N THR A 653 -13.00 2.60 -36.32
CA THR A 653 -12.36 1.75 -37.36
C THR A 653 -11.45 0.79 -36.64
N LYS A 654 -11.72 -0.54 -36.84
CA LYS A 654 -10.93 -1.68 -36.33
C LYS A 654 -9.45 -1.29 -36.20
N ALA A 655 -8.95 -1.21 -34.99
CA ALA A 655 -7.57 -0.86 -34.69
C ALA A 655 -6.62 -1.86 -35.39
N THR A 656 -5.46 -1.39 -35.76
CA THR A 656 -4.36 -2.23 -36.26
C THR A 656 -3.71 -3.08 -35.17
N ASP A 657 -4.22 -3.00 -33.96
CA ASP A 657 -3.80 -3.72 -32.78
C ASP A 657 -4.75 -4.87 -32.55
N LEU A 658 -4.28 -6.09 -32.63
CA LEU A 658 -5.08 -7.30 -32.77
C LEU A 658 -5.13 -8.16 -31.50
N GLY A 659 -4.61 -7.70 -30.38
CA GLY A 659 -4.59 -8.46 -29.13
C GLY A 659 -3.59 -9.63 -29.16
N ASP A 660 -2.33 -9.29 -29.34
CA ASP A 660 -1.24 -10.24 -29.49
C ASP A 660 -0.80 -10.87 -28.14
N VAL A 661 -0.27 -12.08 -28.22
CA VAL A 661 0.36 -12.78 -27.10
C VAL A 661 1.79 -13.12 -27.45
N ASP A 662 2.75 -12.43 -26.85
CA ASP A 662 4.18 -12.63 -27.01
C ASP A 662 4.82 -13.24 -25.75
N ILE A 663 5.41 -14.42 -25.89
CA ILE A 663 6.08 -15.13 -24.79
C ILE A 663 7.55 -15.30 -25.11
N ASN A 664 8.38 -14.52 -24.42
CA ASN A 664 9.82 -14.42 -24.64
C ASN A 664 10.58 -15.07 -23.47
N GLY A 665 10.80 -16.37 -23.55
CA GLY A 665 11.55 -17.15 -22.57
C GLY A 665 11.17 -18.63 -22.60
N ALA A 666 11.98 -19.46 -21.97
CA ALA A 666 11.71 -20.88 -21.87
C ALA A 666 10.41 -21.14 -21.11
N VAL A 667 9.43 -21.75 -21.76
CA VAL A 667 8.11 -21.99 -21.19
C VAL A 667 8.06 -23.32 -20.43
N THR A 668 7.46 -23.27 -19.24
CA THR A 668 7.06 -24.45 -18.47
C THR A 668 5.53 -24.45 -18.31
N LEU A 669 4.86 -25.45 -18.82
CA LEU A 669 3.42 -25.66 -18.59
C LEU A 669 3.23 -26.25 -17.19
N ALA A 670 2.95 -25.41 -16.21
CA ALA A 670 2.67 -25.82 -14.83
C ALA A 670 1.24 -26.38 -14.66
N GLY A 671 0.33 -25.97 -15.52
CA GLY A 671 -1.04 -26.47 -15.66
C GLY A 671 -1.47 -26.55 -17.11
N ALA A 672 -2.65 -27.11 -17.36
CA ALA A 672 -3.24 -27.08 -18.70
C ALA A 672 -3.41 -25.63 -19.14
N THR A 673 -2.81 -25.28 -20.27
CA THR A 673 -2.74 -23.90 -20.75
C THR A 673 -3.54 -23.73 -22.04
N THR A 674 -4.34 -22.67 -22.08
CA THR A 674 -5.04 -22.23 -23.29
C THR A 674 -4.62 -20.80 -23.62
N ILE A 675 -4.21 -20.56 -24.86
CA ILE A 675 -4.03 -19.21 -25.40
C ILE A 675 -5.16 -18.96 -26.39
N ASP A 676 -6.00 -17.97 -26.15
CA ASP A 676 -7.18 -17.68 -26.97
C ASP A 676 -7.18 -16.23 -27.44
N THR A 677 -6.71 -16.00 -28.65
CA THR A 677 -6.79 -14.72 -29.35
C THR A 677 -7.83 -14.74 -30.46
N SER A 678 -8.72 -15.75 -30.49
CA SER A 678 -9.64 -16.03 -31.62
C SER A 678 -10.67 -14.93 -31.83
N SER A 679 -11.04 -14.19 -30.81
CA SER A 679 -12.00 -13.08 -30.92
C SER A 679 -11.40 -11.85 -31.61
N SER A 680 -10.10 -11.61 -31.45
CA SER A 680 -9.37 -10.47 -32.02
C SER A 680 -8.65 -10.85 -33.32
N GLY A 681 -8.19 -12.08 -33.43
CA GLY A 681 -7.30 -12.55 -34.47
C GLY A 681 -5.86 -12.09 -34.27
N GLY A 682 -5.46 -11.91 -33.01
CA GLY A 682 -4.10 -11.56 -32.63
C GLY A 682 -3.09 -12.70 -32.81
N THR A 683 -1.84 -12.34 -33.00
CA THR A 683 -0.71 -13.28 -33.13
C THR A 683 -0.43 -13.96 -31.80
N VAL A 684 -0.07 -15.22 -31.85
CA VAL A 684 0.48 -15.96 -30.70
C VAL A 684 1.91 -16.35 -31.02
N HIS A 685 2.85 -15.82 -30.27
CA HIS A 685 4.27 -16.05 -30.49
C HIS A 685 4.98 -16.61 -29.27
N PHE A 686 5.66 -17.74 -29.43
CA PHE A 686 6.54 -18.32 -28.42
C PHE A 686 7.98 -18.30 -28.98
N ASN A 687 8.82 -17.45 -28.40
CA ASN A 687 10.18 -17.23 -28.89
C ASN A 687 11.22 -18.20 -28.32
N SER A 688 10.80 -19.24 -27.61
CA SER A 688 11.72 -20.20 -26.97
C SER A 688 11.04 -21.55 -26.76
N THR A 689 11.72 -22.45 -26.05
CA THR A 689 11.24 -23.81 -25.81
C THR A 689 9.98 -23.87 -24.98
N ILE A 690 9.13 -24.88 -25.22
CA ILE A 690 7.91 -25.14 -24.43
C ILE A 690 8.02 -26.55 -23.86
N ASN A 691 8.00 -26.66 -22.53
CA ASN A 691 8.14 -27.94 -21.83
C ASN A 691 7.07 -28.08 -20.72
N GLY A 692 6.89 -29.30 -20.18
CA GLY A 692 6.00 -29.60 -19.05
C GLY A 692 4.94 -30.64 -19.37
N GLY A 693 4.49 -31.40 -18.38
CA GLY A 693 3.58 -32.54 -18.57
C GLY A 693 2.13 -32.22 -18.89
N GLN A 694 1.82 -30.98 -19.29
CA GLN A 694 0.45 -30.47 -19.40
C GLN A 694 0.06 -30.19 -20.87
N ASN A 695 -1.26 -30.04 -21.11
CA ASN A 695 -1.77 -29.72 -22.44
C ASN A 695 -1.55 -28.24 -22.78
N LEU A 696 -1.26 -27.99 -24.07
CA LEU A 696 -1.27 -26.65 -24.66
C LEU A 696 -2.33 -26.57 -25.74
N THR A 697 -3.24 -25.61 -25.61
CA THR A 697 -4.26 -25.29 -26.62
C THR A 697 -4.08 -23.86 -27.09
N ILE A 698 -3.99 -23.64 -28.39
CA ILE A 698 -3.88 -22.30 -28.99
C ILE A 698 -5.05 -22.11 -29.94
N LYS A 699 -5.74 -21.00 -29.80
CA LYS A 699 -6.86 -20.57 -30.63
C LYS A 699 -6.59 -19.16 -31.11
N SER A 700 -5.98 -18.99 -32.27
CA SER A 700 -5.63 -17.67 -32.78
C SER A 700 -6.67 -17.08 -33.72
N GLY A 701 -7.67 -17.86 -34.14
CA GLY A 701 -8.62 -17.40 -35.14
C GLY A 701 -7.92 -17.05 -36.44
N ALA A 702 -7.96 -15.81 -36.87
CA ALA A 702 -7.27 -15.33 -38.06
C ALA A 702 -5.79 -14.94 -37.79
N GLY A 703 -5.37 -14.93 -36.54
CA GLY A 703 -4.00 -14.58 -36.15
C GLY A 703 -2.99 -15.66 -36.49
N ARG A 704 -1.75 -15.24 -36.68
CA ARG A 704 -0.60 -16.14 -36.86
C ARG A 704 -0.31 -16.87 -35.55
N VAL A 705 0.10 -18.12 -35.64
CA VAL A 705 0.72 -18.84 -34.52
C VAL A 705 2.18 -19.12 -34.89
N ASP A 706 3.10 -18.82 -33.97
CA ASP A 706 4.53 -19.01 -34.18
C ASP A 706 5.16 -19.66 -32.94
N LEU A 707 5.52 -20.92 -33.05
CA LEU A 707 6.26 -21.67 -32.06
C LEU A 707 7.72 -21.78 -32.53
N ALA A 708 8.52 -20.74 -32.25
CA ALA A 708 9.89 -20.59 -32.77
C ALA A 708 10.94 -21.38 -31.98
N GLY A 709 10.55 -22.17 -31.01
CA GLY A 709 11.46 -23.03 -30.26
C GLY A 709 10.90 -24.42 -30.04
N VAL A 710 11.78 -25.35 -29.66
CA VAL A 710 11.46 -26.78 -29.51
C VAL A 710 10.33 -27.00 -28.50
N VAL A 711 9.29 -27.72 -28.86
CA VAL A 711 8.19 -28.14 -28.00
C VAL A 711 8.49 -29.53 -27.43
N GLY A 712 8.54 -29.64 -26.09
CA GLY A 712 8.74 -30.92 -25.41
C GLY A 712 10.15 -31.48 -25.50
N GLY A 713 11.16 -30.64 -25.79
CA GLY A 713 12.53 -31.13 -26.03
C GLY A 713 13.21 -31.70 -24.77
N THR A 714 12.89 -31.25 -23.58
CA THR A 714 13.43 -31.79 -22.33
C THR A 714 12.40 -32.52 -21.48
N THR A 715 11.18 -32.03 -21.49
CA THR A 715 10.03 -32.64 -20.77
C THR A 715 8.84 -32.60 -21.72
N ALA A 716 8.35 -33.77 -22.08
CA ALA A 716 7.21 -33.92 -22.97
C ALA A 716 6.01 -33.08 -22.45
N ILE A 717 5.30 -32.44 -23.37
CA ILE A 717 4.00 -31.86 -23.07
C ILE A 717 2.89 -32.94 -23.15
N GLY A 718 1.70 -32.60 -22.64
CA GLY A 718 0.53 -33.43 -22.85
C GLY A 718 0.06 -33.40 -24.30
N ASN A 719 -1.07 -32.81 -24.59
CA ASN A 719 -1.53 -32.63 -25.98
C ASN A 719 -1.19 -31.22 -26.48
N LEU A 720 -0.90 -31.11 -27.76
CA LEU A 720 -0.79 -29.87 -28.51
C LEU A 720 -1.98 -29.70 -29.42
N VAL A 721 -2.77 -28.64 -29.23
CA VAL A 721 -3.93 -28.32 -30.05
C VAL A 721 -3.81 -26.89 -30.56
N ILE A 722 -3.70 -26.69 -31.87
CA ILE A 722 -3.60 -25.37 -32.48
C ILE A 722 -4.71 -25.19 -33.51
N ASN A 723 -5.62 -24.29 -33.33
CA ASN A 723 -6.74 -23.96 -34.21
C ASN A 723 -7.50 -25.19 -34.72
N ALA A 724 -7.51 -26.27 -33.98
CA ALA A 724 -8.16 -27.50 -34.38
C ALA A 724 -9.70 -27.30 -34.53
N ALA A 725 -10.28 -28.05 -35.44
CA ALA A 725 -11.66 -27.89 -35.87
C ALA A 725 -12.66 -27.81 -34.75
N SER A 726 -13.26 -26.63 -34.54
CA SER A 726 -14.52 -26.46 -33.85
C SER A 726 -15.40 -25.51 -34.68
N ALA A 727 -16.71 -25.62 -34.56
CA ALA A 727 -17.68 -24.87 -35.35
C ALA A 727 -17.59 -23.34 -35.21
N SER A 728 -16.72 -22.83 -34.33
CA SER A 728 -16.52 -21.42 -34.03
C SER A 728 -15.19 -20.85 -34.57
N HIS A 729 -14.30 -21.67 -35.09
CA HIS A 729 -13.01 -21.20 -35.60
C HIS A 729 -13.08 -21.00 -37.14
N THR A 730 -13.31 -19.76 -37.53
CA THR A 730 -13.36 -19.37 -38.96
C THR A 730 -12.06 -18.71 -39.43
N GLY A 731 -11.02 -18.74 -38.60
CA GLY A 731 -9.78 -18.01 -38.84
C GLY A 731 -8.83 -18.71 -39.79
N ALA A 732 -8.20 -17.93 -40.68
CA ALA A 732 -7.28 -18.34 -41.72
C ALA A 732 -5.81 -18.07 -41.35
N GLY A 733 -5.48 -17.97 -40.08
CA GLY A 733 -4.11 -17.69 -39.64
C GLY A 733 -3.10 -18.78 -40.01
N ALA A 734 -1.91 -18.37 -40.43
CA ALA A 734 -0.81 -19.28 -40.71
C ALA A 734 -0.20 -19.81 -39.39
N ILE A 735 0.28 -21.03 -39.40
CA ILE A 735 0.87 -21.70 -38.24
C ILE A 735 2.31 -22.05 -38.54
N TYR A 736 3.24 -21.65 -37.68
CA TYR A 736 4.67 -21.95 -37.77
C TYR A 736 5.06 -22.76 -36.55
N ILE A 737 5.71 -23.92 -36.78
CA ILE A 737 6.14 -24.80 -35.70
C ILE A 737 7.58 -25.22 -35.99
N ASP A 738 8.48 -24.98 -35.05
CA ASP A 738 9.82 -25.54 -35.02
C ASP A 738 9.77 -27.03 -34.61
N ASP A 739 10.75 -27.56 -33.94
CA ASP A 739 10.77 -28.95 -33.50
C ASP A 739 9.70 -29.31 -32.47
N ILE A 740 9.20 -30.53 -32.57
CA ILE A 740 8.48 -31.17 -31.46
C ILE A 740 9.28 -32.38 -30.99
N GLY A 741 10.02 -32.16 -29.91
CA GLY A 741 10.96 -33.15 -29.38
C GLY A 741 12.41 -32.85 -29.68
N ASP A 742 13.26 -33.76 -29.23
CA ASP A 742 14.71 -33.77 -29.45
C ASP A 742 15.14 -35.24 -29.66
N THR A 743 16.32 -35.45 -30.16
CA THR A 743 16.90 -36.80 -30.41
C THR A 743 16.86 -37.72 -29.18
N ASP A 744 16.87 -37.17 -27.99
CA ASP A 744 16.88 -37.91 -26.72
C ASP A 744 15.50 -38.21 -26.13
N VAL A 745 14.39 -37.70 -26.72
CA VAL A 745 13.00 -37.83 -26.17
C VAL A 745 12.21 -38.79 -27.07
N THR A 746 11.60 -39.82 -26.50
CA THR A 746 10.82 -40.84 -27.22
C THR A 746 9.42 -40.39 -27.64
N ALA A 747 8.85 -39.38 -26.99
CA ALA A 747 7.60 -38.73 -27.39
C ALA A 747 7.56 -37.37 -26.69
N ALA A 748 7.61 -36.29 -27.42
CA ALA A 748 7.67 -34.93 -26.90
C ALA A 748 6.29 -34.29 -26.68
N ALA A 749 5.29 -34.80 -27.39
CA ALA A 749 3.90 -34.42 -27.20
C ALA A 749 2.99 -35.65 -27.31
N GLY A 750 1.86 -35.60 -26.63
CA GLY A 750 0.77 -36.56 -26.74
C GLY A 750 0.09 -36.44 -28.12
N THR A 751 -1.22 -36.23 -28.12
CA THR A 751 -1.95 -35.93 -29.36
C THR A 751 -1.57 -34.55 -29.89
N VAL A 752 -1.24 -34.45 -31.15
CA VAL A 752 -0.99 -33.20 -31.87
C VAL A 752 -2.06 -32.97 -32.92
N ASN A 753 -2.80 -31.86 -32.77
CA ASN A 753 -3.89 -31.51 -33.67
C ASN A 753 -3.74 -30.05 -34.10
N VAL A 754 -3.30 -29.85 -35.32
CA VAL A 754 -2.91 -28.53 -35.84
C VAL A 754 -3.77 -28.16 -37.03
N GLY A 755 -4.40 -27.02 -36.95
CA GLY A 755 -5.19 -26.40 -37.96
C GLY A 755 -6.57 -27.03 -38.19
N ASN A 756 -7.28 -26.51 -39.19
CA ASN A 756 -8.61 -26.93 -39.64
C ASN A 756 -8.79 -26.57 -41.12
N SER A 757 -9.94 -26.86 -41.68
CA SER A 757 -10.24 -26.62 -43.11
C SER A 757 -10.22 -25.14 -43.52
N ASN A 758 -10.03 -24.18 -42.63
CA ASN A 758 -9.88 -22.76 -42.90
C ASN A 758 -8.46 -22.24 -42.63
N THR A 759 -7.60 -23.04 -42.02
CA THR A 759 -6.22 -22.66 -41.72
C THR A 759 -5.47 -22.42 -43.04
N ALA A 760 -4.75 -21.30 -43.13
CA ALA A 760 -3.86 -20.99 -44.24
C ALA A 760 -2.68 -21.99 -44.25
N ASN A 761 -1.48 -21.57 -44.54
CA ASN A 761 -0.35 -22.47 -44.50
C ASN A 761 -0.03 -22.97 -43.08
N ILE A 762 0.46 -24.21 -43.02
CA ILE A 762 1.15 -24.74 -41.85
C ILE A 762 2.63 -24.89 -42.26
N ASP A 763 3.50 -24.13 -41.65
CA ASP A 763 4.94 -24.12 -41.88
C ASP A 763 5.65 -24.90 -40.76
N LEU A 764 6.15 -26.07 -41.07
CA LEU A 764 6.93 -26.92 -40.19
C LEU A 764 8.42 -26.67 -40.51
N THR A 765 9.10 -25.93 -39.59
CA THR A 765 10.45 -25.40 -39.83
C THR A 765 11.55 -26.20 -39.13
N GLY A 766 11.15 -27.11 -38.25
CA GLY A 766 12.03 -28.03 -37.55
C GLY A 766 12.34 -29.30 -38.35
N ASP A 767 13.30 -30.05 -37.87
CA ASP A 767 13.76 -31.31 -38.46
C ASP A 767 13.23 -32.56 -37.71
N ILE A 768 12.67 -32.41 -36.50
CA ILE A 768 12.23 -33.52 -35.63
C ILE A 768 10.81 -33.32 -35.07
N TYR A 769 9.91 -34.27 -35.34
CA TYR A 769 8.54 -34.33 -34.84
C TYR A 769 8.26 -35.67 -34.15
N ARG A 770 8.53 -35.76 -32.84
CA ARG A 770 8.29 -36.95 -31.98
C ARG A 770 6.98 -36.82 -31.25
N ILE A 771 5.94 -37.29 -31.88
CA ILE A 771 4.56 -36.98 -31.53
C ILE A 771 3.70 -38.23 -31.34
N GLY A 772 2.60 -38.12 -30.62
CA GLY A 772 1.57 -39.14 -30.55
C GLY A 772 0.63 -39.06 -31.75
N ALA A 773 -0.60 -39.48 -31.60
CA ALA A 773 -1.59 -39.46 -32.68
C ALA A 773 -1.80 -38.02 -33.19
N SER A 774 -1.56 -37.77 -34.46
CA SER A 774 -1.44 -36.42 -34.99
C SER A 774 -2.23 -36.18 -36.26
N VAL A 775 -2.79 -34.97 -36.38
CA VAL A 775 -3.47 -34.46 -37.55
C VAL A 775 -3.04 -33.05 -37.84
N PHE A 776 -2.55 -32.81 -39.06
CA PHE A 776 -2.25 -31.48 -39.58
C PHE A 776 -3.25 -31.17 -40.71
N THR A 777 -4.04 -30.11 -40.56
CA THR A 777 -5.11 -29.77 -41.52
C THR A 777 -4.97 -28.34 -41.98
N ALA A 778 -4.79 -28.14 -43.29
CA ALA A 778 -4.84 -26.82 -43.92
C ALA A 778 -5.96 -26.73 -44.96
N THR A 779 -6.26 -25.49 -45.39
CA THR A 779 -7.29 -25.24 -46.38
C THR A 779 -6.93 -25.86 -47.73
N SER A 780 -7.90 -26.41 -48.45
CA SER A 780 -7.71 -26.89 -49.81
C SER A 780 -7.22 -25.76 -50.75
N GLY A 781 -6.02 -25.85 -51.23
CA GLY A 781 -5.33 -24.86 -52.07
C GLY A 781 -4.24 -24.06 -51.36
N ASP A 782 -4.13 -24.14 -50.05
CA ASP A 782 -2.96 -23.74 -49.24
C ASP A 782 -2.03 -24.95 -49.05
N ASN A 783 -0.94 -24.79 -48.28
CA ASN A 783 0.11 -25.81 -48.21
C ASN A 783 0.46 -26.17 -46.76
N ILE A 784 0.96 -27.38 -46.57
CA ILE A 784 1.71 -27.78 -45.38
C ILE A 784 3.19 -27.79 -45.79
N ASN A 785 3.94 -26.73 -45.46
CA ASN A 785 5.31 -26.56 -45.88
C ASN A 785 6.27 -27.24 -44.93
N LEU A 786 7.18 -28.06 -45.44
CA LEU A 786 8.34 -28.55 -44.71
C LEU A 786 9.55 -27.77 -45.22
N THR A 787 10.17 -26.99 -44.31
CA THR A 787 11.15 -25.95 -44.69
C THR A 787 12.51 -26.11 -43.98
N ASP A 788 12.84 -27.32 -43.55
CA ASP A 788 14.16 -27.55 -42.95
C ASP A 788 15.30 -27.35 -43.93
N ALA A 789 16.33 -26.63 -43.53
CA ALA A 789 17.54 -26.43 -44.33
C ALA A 789 18.59 -27.52 -44.11
N SER A 790 18.36 -28.46 -43.17
CA SER A 790 19.36 -29.49 -42.79
C SER A 790 19.24 -30.82 -43.55
N GLY A 791 18.13 -31.06 -44.21
CA GLY A 791 17.91 -32.13 -45.13
C GLY A 791 16.79 -33.10 -44.82
N ASN A 792 16.54 -33.52 -43.61
CA ASN A 792 15.47 -34.47 -43.28
C ASN A 792 14.47 -33.88 -42.27
N VAL A 793 13.20 -33.87 -42.59
CA VAL A 793 12.12 -33.66 -41.64
C VAL A 793 11.57 -35.01 -41.20
N GLU A 794 11.80 -35.38 -39.94
CA GLU A 794 11.48 -36.67 -39.38
C GLU A 794 10.22 -36.62 -38.49
N PHE A 795 9.20 -37.39 -38.85
CA PHE A 795 8.03 -37.68 -38.02
C PHE A 795 8.18 -39.08 -37.44
N ASP A 796 8.50 -39.16 -36.15
CA ASP A 796 8.62 -40.43 -35.42
C ASP A 796 7.47 -40.57 -34.39
N LEU A 797 6.56 -41.45 -34.68
CA LEU A 797 5.38 -41.72 -33.87
C LEU A 797 5.42 -43.12 -33.27
N ALA A 798 5.68 -43.25 -32.00
CA ALA A 798 5.71 -44.53 -31.29
C ALA A 798 4.31 -45.20 -31.26
N ASN A 799 3.93 -45.86 -32.36
CA ASN A 799 2.65 -46.57 -32.57
C ASN A 799 1.41 -45.63 -32.50
N ALA A 800 1.46 -44.53 -33.20
CA ALA A 800 0.36 -43.56 -33.27
C ALA A 800 0.09 -43.15 -34.74
N SER A 801 -1.12 -42.79 -35.09
CA SER A 801 -1.49 -42.38 -36.45
C SER A 801 -1.02 -40.96 -36.77
N LEU A 802 -0.65 -40.75 -38.03
CA LEU A 802 -0.30 -39.45 -38.62
C LEU A 802 -1.19 -39.18 -39.84
N GLU A 803 -1.80 -38.02 -39.90
CA GLU A 803 -2.62 -37.59 -41.03
C GLU A 803 -2.29 -36.14 -41.42
N PHE A 804 -2.00 -35.93 -42.69
CA PHE A 804 -1.92 -34.63 -43.34
C PHE A 804 -3.15 -34.46 -44.23
N ALA A 805 -4.04 -33.51 -43.86
CA ALA A 805 -5.35 -33.40 -44.44
C ALA A 805 -5.62 -31.99 -45.03
N GLY A 806 -6.48 -31.93 -46.03
CA GLY A 806 -6.97 -30.70 -46.65
C GLY A 806 -6.02 -30.06 -47.67
N ALA A 807 -4.73 -30.05 -47.44
CA ALA A 807 -3.68 -29.49 -48.29
C ALA A 807 -2.59 -30.53 -48.58
N ASN A 808 -1.78 -30.27 -49.61
CA ASN A 808 -0.60 -31.07 -49.87
C ASN A 808 0.57 -30.64 -48.98
N ILE A 809 1.49 -31.56 -48.79
CA ILE A 809 2.80 -31.28 -48.22
C ILE A 809 3.68 -30.69 -49.30
N ASP A 810 4.28 -29.54 -49.07
CA ASP A 810 5.27 -28.93 -49.98
C ASP A 810 6.66 -29.00 -49.33
N LEU A 811 7.58 -29.67 -49.95
CA LEU A 811 8.98 -29.78 -49.50
C LEU A 811 9.77 -28.58 -50.05
N SER A 812 10.58 -27.93 -49.23
CA SER A 812 11.53 -26.94 -49.72
C SER A 812 12.77 -27.65 -50.31
N SER A 813 13.51 -26.95 -51.16
CA SER A 813 14.69 -27.52 -51.85
C SER A 813 15.68 -28.18 -50.90
N GLY A 814 15.96 -29.47 -51.13
CA GLY A 814 16.85 -30.25 -50.27
C GLY A 814 16.24 -30.78 -48.97
N THR A 815 14.93 -30.72 -48.82
CA THR A 815 14.20 -31.22 -47.65
C THR A 815 13.57 -32.58 -47.97
N ASN A 816 13.94 -33.61 -47.22
CA ASN A 816 13.31 -34.94 -47.32
C ASN A 816 12.22 -35.14 -46.28
N LEU A 817 11.15 -35.83 -46.62
CA LEU A 817 10.14 -36.26 -45.68
C LEU A 817 10.38 -37.69 -45.22
N VAL A 818 10.57 -37.91 -43.95
CA VAL A 818 10.66 -39.23 -43.33
C VAL A 818 9.58 -39.34 -42.25
N ALA A 819 8.65 -40.29 -42.42
CA ALA A 819 7.58 -40.50 -41.47
C ALA A 819 7.44 -41.97 -41.07
N ASP A 820 7.50 -42.25 -39.74
CA ASP A 820 7.30 -43.61 -39.20
C ASP A 820 6.22 -43.58 -38.10
N THR A 821 5.14 -44.34 -38.32
CA THR A 821 4.01 -44.46 -37.35
C THR A 821 4.01 -45.78 -36.61
N GLY A 822 5.06 -46.59 -36.74
CA GLY A 822 5.16 -47.91 -36.14
C GLY A 822 4.11 -48.90 -36.67
N ASN A 823 2.94 -48.97 -36.07
CA ASN A 823 1.89 -49.93 -36.48
C ASN A 823 0.51 -49.27 -36.75
N GLN A 824 0.44 -47.94 -36.83
CA GLN A 824 -0.80 -47.22 -37.03
C GLN A 824 -0.89 -46.63 -38.44
N ALA A 825 -2.03 -46.03 -38.79
CA ALA A 825 -2.23 -45.44 -40.09
C ALA A 825 -1.35 -44.21 -40.33
N LEU A 826 -0.80 -44.10 -41.57
CA LEU A 826 -0.10 -42.94 -42.08
C LEU A 826 -0.83 -42.44 -43.32
N THR A 827 -1.34 -41.22 -43.30
CA THR A 827 -2.11 -40.67 -44.42
C THR A 827 -1.54 -39.31 -44.85
N VAL A 828 -1.27 -39.18 -46.13
CA VAL A 828 -0.92 -37.91 -46.77
C VAL A 828 -1.94 -37.62 -47.86
N LEU A 829 -2.41 -36.35 -48.00
CA LEU A 829 -3.25 -35.97 -49.15
C LEU A 829 -2.42 -36.02 -50.45
N GLY A 830 -1.22 -35.46 -50.39
CA GLY A 830 -0.21 -35.48 -51.47
C GLY A 830 1.07 -34.80 -51.00
N VAL A 831 2.15 -35.04 -51.72
CA VAL A 831 3.48 -34.43 -51.46
C VAL A 831 4.01 -33.82 -52.72
N ARG A 832 4.54 -32.60 -52.65
CA ARG A 832 5.20 -31.90 -53.75
C ARG A 832 6.62 -31.56 -53.35
N GLY A 833 7.55 -31.69 -54.29
CA GLY A 833 8.94 -31.27 -54.11
C GLY A 833 9.18 -29.82 -54.53
N ALA A 834 10.39 -29.36 -54.37
CA ALA A 834 10.87 -28.10 -54.95
C ALA A 834 11.26 -28.28 -56.44
N THR A 835 11.67 -27.18 -57.06
CA THR A 835 11.95 -27.15 -58.50
C THR A 835 13.26 -27.88 -58.92
N ASP A 836 14.03 -28.36 -57.98
CA ASP A 836 15.40 -28.92 -58.22
C ASP A 836 15.56 -30.42 -57.93
N ALA A 837 14.47 -31.15 -57.63
CA ALA A 837 14.42 -32.64 -57.70
C ALA A 837 15.34 -33.42 -56.75
N PHE A 838 15.62 -33.00 -55.59
CA PHE A 838 16.47 -33.73 -54.64
C PHE A 838 15.72 -34.13 -53.32
N ASP A 839 14.44 -33.93 -53.30
CA ASP A 839 13.61 -34.13 -52.07
C ASP A 839 13.10 -35.58 -52.11
N ASP A 840 13.42 -36.39 -51.12
CA ASP A 840 12.99 -37.78 -51.01
C ASP A 840 11.79 -37.91 -50.05
N VAL A 841 10.98 -38.92 -50.27
CA VAL A 841 9.81 -39.22 -49.45
C VAL A 841 9.87 -40.65 -48.94
N THR A 842 9.97 -40.84 -47.64
CA THR A 842 9.89 -42.14 -46.97
C THR A 842 8.69 -42.18 -46.03
N LEU A 843 7.70 -43.02 -46.29
CA LEU A 843 6.54 -43.24 -45.46
C LEU A 843 6.52 -44.68 -44.98
N SER A 844 6.72 -44.90 -43.67
CA SER A 844 6.88 -46.20 -43.06
C SER A 844 5.85 -46.48 -41.96
N THR A 845 5.22 -47.64 -42.00
CA THR A 845 4.38 -48.20 -40.97
C THR A 845 4.16 -49.70 -41.15
N SER A 846 4.00 -50.46 -40.09
CA SER A 846 3.44 -51.80 -40.25
C SER A 846 1.88 -51.85 -40.37
N GLY A 847 1.25 -50.65 -40.23
CA GLY A 847 -0.18 -50.42 -40.49
C GLY A 847 -0.51 -50.14 -41.96
N THR A 848 -1.31 -49.12 -42.24
CA THR A 848 -1.71 -48.69 -43.58
C THR A 848 -1.08 -47.35 -43.94
N VAL A 849 -0.35 -47.28 -45.04
CA VAL A 849 0.04 -46.03 -45.71
C VAL A 849 -1.07 -45.65 -46.69
N THR A 850 -1.58 -44.44 -46.66
CA THR A 850 -2.53 -43.93 -47.61
C THR A 850 -1.96 -42.68 -48.30
N VAL A 851 -1.82 -42.73 -49.64
CA VAL A 851 -1.55 -41.58 -50.49
C VAL A 851 -2.88 -41.11 -51.10
N GLY A 852 -3.29 -39.90 -50.73
CA GLY A 852 -4.53 -39.32 -51.21
C GLY A 852 -4.52 -38.84 -52.65
N THR A 853 -5.58 -38.17 -53.05
CA THR A 853 -5.80 -37.72 -54.43
C THR A 853 -4.85 -36.62 -54.91
N GLY A 854 -4.07 -36.03 -54.04
CA GLY A 854 -3.02 -35.09 -54.37
C GLY A 854 -1.77 -35.73 -54.95
N GLY A 855 -1.55 -37.04 -54.71
CA GLY A 855 -0.43 -37.81 -55.22
C GLY A 855 0.94 -37.38 -54.63
N ILE A 856 2.01 -37.96 -55.13
CA ILE A 856 3.39 -37.57 -54.75
C ILE A 856 4.12 -37.08 -56.01
N GLY A 857 4.73 -35.90 -55.94
CA GLY A 857 5.45 -35.30 -57.08
C GLY A 857 4.51 -34.71 -58.16
N SER A 858 3.23 -34.45 -57.84
CA SER A 858 2.27 -33.87 -58.77
C SER A 858 2.59 -32.41 -59.03
N GLY A 859 3.07 -32.11 -60.25
CA GLY A 859 3.40 -30.74 -60.69
C GLY A 859 4.77 -30.20 -60.25
N THR A 860 5.50 -30.95 -59.42
CA THR A 860 6.87 -30.65 -58.98
C THR A 860 7.60 -31.96 -58.77
N GLN A 861 8.91 -31.97 -58.98
CA GLN A 861 9.66 -33.21 -58.95
C GLN A 861 10.01 -33.64 -57.56
N ILE A 862 9.90 -34.95 -57.28
CA ILE A 862 10.38 -35.62 -56.06
C ILE A 862 11.55 -36.55 -56.49
N GLY A 863 12.53 -36.74 -55.64
CA GLY A 863 13.58 -37.71 -55.79
C GLY A 863 13.05 -39.12 -55.59
N ASP A 864 13.55 -39.82 -54.58
CA ASP A 864 13.11 -41.21 -54.35
C ASP A 864 11.82 -41.22 -53.47
N VAL A 865 10.94 -42.17 -53.74
CA VAL A 865 9.74 -42.44 -52.97
C VAL A 865 9.77 -43.86 -52.40
N THR A 866 9.81 -43.99 -51.10
CA THR A 866 9.75 -45.27 -50.41
C THR A 866 8.48 -45.36 -49.57
N LEU A 867 7.59 -46.26 -49.86
CA LEU A 867 6.39 -46.58 -49.15
C LEU A 867 6.46 -47.94 -48.51
N GLU A 868 6.60 -47.99 -47.17
CA GLU A 868 6.66 -49.22 -46.38
C GLU A 868 5.38 -49.36 -45.58
N GLY A 869 4.57 -50.40 -45.83
CA GLY A 869 3.31 -50.59 -45.15
C GLY A 869 2.84 -52.04 -45.05
N GLY A 870 2.12 -52.41 -43.95
CA GLY A 870 1.34 -53.63 -43.95
C GLY A 870 0.30 -53.64 -45.07
N SER A 871 -0.20 -52.47 -45.45
CA SER A 871 -1.03 -52.19 -46.60
C SER A 871 -0.71 -50.78 -47.11
N ILE A 872 -0.68 -50.58 -48.42
CA ILE A 872 -0.45 -49.28 -49.07
C ILE A 872 -1.68 -48.98 -49.95
N VAL A 873 -2.35 -47.84 -49.71
CA VAL A 873 -3.52 -47.42 -50.49
C VAL A 873 -3.13 -46.20 -51.32
N LEU A 874 -3.22 -46.32 -52.66
CA LEU A 874 -2.96 -45.26 -53.61
C LEU A 874 -4.24 -44.70 -54.21
N LYS A 875 -4.49 -43.40 -54.05
CA LYS A 875 -5.59 -42.65 -54.64
C LYS A 875 -5.15 -41.57 -55.61
N GLY A 876 -3.86 -41.30 -55.67
CA GLY A 876 -3.26 -40.28 -56.52
C GLY A 876 -1.95 -40.76 -57.13
N ASP A 877 -1.48 -40.02 -58.15
CA ASP A 877 -0.32 -40.30 -58.90
C ASP A 877 0.97 -40.16 -58.10
N ILE A 878 2.01 -40.93 -58.46
CA ILE A 878 3.36 -40.75 -57.96
C ILE A 878 4.26 -40.43 -59.14
N THR A 879 4.94 -39.30 -59.10
CA THR A 879 5.89 -38.88 -60.16
C THR A 879 7.24 -38.57 -59.51
N THR A 880 8.26 -39.30 -59.90
CA THR A 880 9.63 -39.03 -59.45
C THR A 880 10.47 -38.53 -60.61
N ALA A 881 11.57 -37.86 -60.32
CA ALA A 881 12.48 -37.39 -61.34
C ALA A 881 13.93 -37.41 -60.84
N GLY A 882 14.83 -38.01 -61.61
CA GLY A 882 16.26 -38.00 -61.30
C GLY A 882 16.96 -36.80 -61.92
N THR A 883 18.06 -36.36 -61.40
CA THR A 883 18.87 -35.24 -61.92
C THR A 883 19.86 -35.57 -62.98
N GLY A 884 20.01 -36.84 -63.32
CA GLY A 884 20.87 -37.29 -64.44
C GLY A 884 22.36 -37.24 -64.20
N GLU A 885 22.84 -36.87 -63.06
CA GLU A 885 24.28 -36.84 -62.75
C GLU A 885 24.60 -37.57 -61.42
N GLY A 886 24.78 -38.94 -61.53
CA GLY A 886 25.28 -39.78 -60.43
C GLY A 886 24.45 -41.04 -60.16
N GLU A 887 25.10 -42.17 -59.77
CA GLU A 887 24.45 -43.49 -59.60
C GLU A 887 23.38 -43.55 -58.42
N ASN A 888 23.06 -42.47 -57.74
CA ASN A 888 22.18 -42.49 -56.57
C ASN A 888 21.03 -41.43 -56.60
N GLN A 889 20.68 -40.89 -57.76
CA GLN A 889 19.61 -39.86 -57.89
C GLN A 889 18.78 -40.08 -59.14
N VAL A 890 18.14 -41.25 -59.21
CA VAL A 890 17.39 -41.69 -60.37
C VAL A 890 15.85 -41.61 -60.22
N GLY A 891 15.35 -41.17 -59.00
CA GLY A 891 13.92 -41.05 -58.76
C GLY A 891 13.18 -42.36 -58.64
N ASP A 892 13.67 -43.29 -57.82
CA ASP A 892 13.09 -44.63 -57.61
C ASP A 892 11.68 -44.53 -56.86
N ILE A 893 10.84 -45.52 -57.15
CA ILE A 893 9.57 -45.73 -56.46
C ILE A 893 9.58 -47.12 -55.84
N ASP A 894 9.66 -47.24 -54.53
CA ASP A 894 9.75 -48.52 -53.84
C ASP A 894 8.50 -48.74 -52.99
N PHE A 895 7.79 -49.89 -53.20
CA PHE A 895 6.66 -50.31 -52.38
C PHE A 895 7.03 -51.57 -51.58
N ASP A 896 7.15 -51.41 -50.25
CA ASP A 896 7.30 -52.58 -49.38
C ASP A 896 6.01 -52.83 -48.60
N GLY A 897 5.09 -53.52 -49.27
CA GLY A 897 3.78 -53.83 -48.70
C GLY A 897 2.74 -54.11 -49.78
N ALA A 898 1.60 -54.65 -49.38
CA ALA A 898 0.47 -54.94 -50.26
C ALA A 898 -0.19 -53.63 -50.76
N VAL A 899 -0.15 -53.39 -52.08
CA VAL A 899 -0.65 -52.17 -52.69
C VAL A 899 -2.11 -52.36 -53.16
N THR A 900 -2.95 -51.39 -52.74
CA THR A 900 -4.33 -51.27 -53.19
C THR A 900 -4.50 -49.98 -53.99
N ILE A 901 -4.99 -50.09 -55.21
CA ILE A 901 -5.29 -48.98 -56.13
C ILE A 901 -6.77 -48.56 -55.85
N ASP A 902 -7.01 -47.34 -55.54
CA ASP A 902 -8.34 -46.74 -55.22
C ASP A 902 -8.51 -45.54 -56.17
N GLY A 903 -8.92 -45.79 -57.38
CA GLY A 903 -9.09 -44.85 -58.45
C GLY A 903 -8.11 -45.06 -59.67
N ALA A 904 -7.94 -44.02 -60.45
CA ALA A 904 -6.94 -44.03 -61.55
C ALA A 904 -5.62 -43.49 -61.05
N VAL A 905 -4.58 -44.36 -61.03
CA VAL A 905 -3.26 -44.04 -60.48
C VAL A 905 -2.23 -44.15 -61.57
N VAL A 906 -1.35 -43.16 -61.73
CA VAL A 906 -0.19 -43.15 -62.60
C VAL A 906 1.10 -43.07 -61.76
N LEU A 907 1.98 -44.05 -61.99
CA LEU A 907 3.34 -44.09 -61.43
C LEU A 907 4.33 -43.72 -62.52
N THR A 908 5.02 -42.63 -62.36
CA THR A 908 6.00 -42.16 -63.36
C THR A 908 7.37 -41.99 -62.70
N SER A 909 8.35 -42.82 -63.12
CA SER A 909 9.76 -42.64 -62.76
C SER A 909 10.56 -42.33 -64.07
N ASP A 910 9.89 -42.00 -65.17
CA ASP A 910 10.46 -41.57 -66.42
C ASP A 910 10.91 -40.09 -66.39
N VAL A 911 12.16 -39.86 -66.46
CA VAL A 911 12.80 -38.54 -66.64
C VAL A 911 13.02 -38.29 -68.11
N SER A 912 12.04 -37.70 -68.81
CA SER A 912 12.07 -37.52 -70.27
C SER A 912 13.40 -36.95 -70.74
N GLY A 913 14.13 -37.83 -71.60
CA GLY A 913 15.27 -37.46 -72.45
C GLY A 913 16.68 -37.66 -71.85
N THR A 914 16.84 -38.24 -70.62
CA THR A 914 18.18 -38.43 -70.06
C THR A 914 18.72 -39.86 -70.02
N GLY A 915 17.85 -40.88 -70.07
CA GLY A 915 18.25 -42.29 -69.96
C GLY A 915 18.67 -42.78 -68.56
N ASN A 916 18.42 -41.95 -67.52
CA ASN A 916 18.63 -42.24 -66.11
C ASN A 916 17.27 -42.23 -65.37
N ASP A 917 16.41 -43.13 -65.81
CA ASP A 917 15.08 -43.29 -65.26
C ASP A 917 15.09 -44.15 -64.00
N GLY A 918 14.28 -43.85 -63.00
CA GLY A 918 14.20 -44.60 -61.77
C GLY A 918 13.52 -45.95 -61.92
N LYS A 919 13.77 -46.82 -60.95
CA LYS A 919 13.04 -48.11 -60.92
C LYS A 919 11.69 -47.94 -60.26
N VAL A 920 10.77 -48.88 -60.55
CA VAL A 920 9.54 -49.08 -59.77
C VAL A 920 9.52 -50.49 -59.22
N ASP A 921 9.61 -50.67 -57.95
CA ASP A 921 9.68 -51.97 -57.28
C ASP A 921 8.45 -52.19 -56.32
N PHE A 922 7.79 -53.31 -56.52
CA PHE A 922 6.73 -53.81 -55.62
C PHE A 922 7.21 -55.11 -54.97
N SER A 923 7.33 -55.09 -53.64
CA SER A 923 7.75 -56.26 -52.88
C SER A 923 6.69 -57.35 -52.74
N THR A 924 5.40 -56.98 -52.91
CA THR A 924 4.25 -57.84 -52.63
C THR A 924 3.12 -57.66 -53.71
N THR A 925 1.89 -57.93 -53.37
CA THR A 925 0.74 -57.95 -54.27
C THR A 925 0.19 -56.54 -54.61
N ILE A 926 -0.45 -56.38 -55.75
CA ILE A 926 -1.24 -55.22 -56.15
C ILE A 926 -2.69 -55.62 -56.32
N ALA A 927 -3.62 -54.88 -55.81
CA ALA A 927 -5.06 -55.11 -55.91
C ALA A 927 -5.82 -53.79 -56.22
N GLY A 928 -7.05 -53.91 -56.77
CA GLY A 928 -7.94 -52.77 -56.82
C GLY A 928 -8.85 -52.66 -55.57
N ASP A 929 -9.29 -51.47 -55.18
CA ASP A 929 -10.27 -51.29 -54.11
C ASP A 929 -11.69 -51.52 -54.65
N ASN A 930 -12.20 -52.68 -54.47
CA ASN A 930 -13.54 -53.02 -54.98
C ASN A 930 -14.63 -52.93 -53.90
N THR A 931 -14.35 -52.28 -52.80
CA THR A 931 -15.25 -52.22 -51.61
C THR A 931 -16.37 -51.21 -51.73
N SER A 932 -16.30 -50.29 -52.66
CA SER A 932 -17.28 -49.15 -52.77
C SER A 932 -18.23 -49.34 -53.98
N GLU A 933 -18.17 -50.44 -54.75
CA GLU A 933 -18.90 -50.54 -56.02
C GLU A 933 -20.26 -51.12 -55.90
N THR A 934 -21.27 -50.23 -55.81
CA THR A 934 -22.65 -50.60 -56.15
C THR A 934 -23.02 -50.02 -57.54
N GLY A 935 -22.53 -50.68 -58.60
CA GLY A 935 -23.23 -50.62 -59.92
C GLY A 935 -22.76 -49.64 -61.00
N SER A 936 -21.48 -49.21 -61.02
CA SER A 936 -20.93 -48.57 -62.22
C SER A 936 -19.43 -48.91 -62.28
N LEU A 937 -18.89 -49.08 -63.43
CA LEU A 937 -17.51 -49.51 -63.75
C LEU A 937 -16.53 -48.87 -62.76
N ALA A 938 -15.83 -49.74 -62.04
CA ALA A 938 -14.69 -49.35 -61.22
C ALA A 938 -13.75 -48.53 -62.05
N THR A 939 -13.07 -47.57 -61.42
CA THR A 939 -12.06 -46.77 -62.12
C THR A 939 -10.65 -47.10 -61.61
N ASP A 940 -10.46 -48.24 -60.97
CA ASP A 940 -9.17 -48.68 -60.44
C ASP A 940 -8.23 -49.11 -61.54
N SER A 941 -7.58 -48.14 -62.13
CA SER A 941 -6.62 -48.33 -63.13
C SER A 941 -5.20 -47.99 -62.69
N LEU A 942 -4.24 -48.84 -63.13
CA LEU A 942 -2.82 -48.58 -62.80
C LEU A 942 -2.07 -48.37 -64.08
N THR A 943 -1.42 -47.20 -64.23
CA THR A 943 -0.45 -46.93 -65.27
C THR A 943 0.95 -46.85 -64.69
N ILE A 944 1.94 -47.51 -65.23
CA ILE A 944 3.33 -47.47 -64.78
C ILE A 944 4.22 -47.05 -65.95
N GLU A 945 4.90 -45.94 -65.82
CA GLU A 945 5.83 -45.38 -66.81
C GLU A 945 7.23 -45.29 -66.24
N THR A 946 8.11 -46.25 -66.56
CA THR A 946 9.45 -46.31 -66.01
C THR A 946 10.55 -45.87 -67.00
N GLY A 947 10.16 -45.50 -68.23
CA GLY A 947 11.17 -45.15 -69.21
C GLY A 947 12.16 -46.30 -69.43
N ALA A 948 13.47 -46.03 -69.27
CA ALA A 948 14.55 -46.99 -69.24
C ALA A 948 14.80 -47.68 -67.89
N GLY A 949 14.12 -47.20 -66.77
CA GLY A 949 14.22 -47.80 -65.46
C GLY A 949 13.62 -49.20 -65.39
N THR A 950 13.99 -49.95 -64.33
CA THR A 950 13.52 -51.36 -64.19
C THR A 950 12.17 -51.36 -63.43
N LEU A 951 11.21 -52.13 -63.92
CA LEU A 951 9.99 -52.51 -63.18
C LEU A 951 10.18 -53.93 -62.61
N THR A 952 10.07 -54.01 -61.25
CA THR A 952 10.11 -55.31 -60.59
C THR A 952 8.79 -55.50 -59.78
N LEU A 953 8.09 -56.61 -60.17
CA LEU A 953 6.89 -57.04 -59.40
C LEU A 953 7.21 -58.36 -58.72
N SER A 954 7.30 -58.39 -57.38
CA SER A 954 7.57 -59.63 -56.65
C SER A 954 6.34 -60.39 -56.23
N GLY A 955 5.19 -59.78 -56.31
CA GLY A 955 3.85 -60.36 -55.99
C GLY A 955 2.93 -60.41 -57.23
N SER A 956 1.74 -60.97 -57.01
CA SER A 956 0.73 -61.09 -58.09
C SER A 956 -0.15 -59.81 -58.12
N ILE A 957 -0.68 -59.53 -59.36
CA ILE A 957 -1.67 -58.48 -59.55
C ILE A 957 -3.06 -59.13 -59.53
N GLY A 958 -3.99 -58.61 -58.64
CA GLY A 958 -5.33 -59.09 -58.46
C GLY A 958 -5.38 -60.63 -58.10
N ALA A 959 -4.72 -60.97 -56.99
CA ALA A 959 -4.53 -62.32 -56.55
C ALA A 959 -5.77 -63.06 -56.08
N ALA A 960 -6.79 -62.43 -55.61
CA ALA A 960 -7.98 -63.00 -55.07
C ALA A 960 -9.26 -62.49 -55.79
N ASP A 961 -10.37 -63.19 -55.52
CA ASP A 961 -11.66 -62.80 -56.10
C ASP A 961 -12.11 -61.48 -55.46
N GLY A 962 -12.36 -60.53 -56.33
CA GLY A 962 -12.66 -59.17 -55.88
C GLY A 962 -11.51 -58.16 -55.76
N ASP A 963 -10.25 -58.60 -55.98
CA ASP A 963 -9.01 -57.75 -55.95
C ASP A 963 -8.57 -57.30 -57.37
N HIS A 964 -9.46 -57.16 -58.30
CA HIS A 964 -9.11 -56.88 -59.66
C HIS A 964 -8.81 -55.40 -59.94
N LEU A 965 -7.94 -55.11 -60.88
CA LEU A 965 -7.83 -53.82 -61.55
C LEU A 965 -8.76 -53.76 -62.77
N ASP A 966 -9.32 -52.60 -63.06
CA ASP A 966 -10.10 -52.34 -64.26
C ASP A 966 -9.24 -52.23 -65.49
N ALA A 967 -8.08 -51.55 -65.31
CA ALA A 967 -7.08 -51.50 -66.44
C ALA A 967 -5.65 -51.52 -65.86
N LEU A 968 -4.72 -52.04 -66.67
CA LEU A 968 -3.30 -52.02 -66.37
C LEU A 968 -2.54 -51.56 -67.63
N TYR A 969 -1.77 -50.51 -67.48
CA TYR A 969 -0.90 -49.99 -68.56
C TYR A 969 0.55 -49.95 -68.02
N ILE A 970 1.49 -50.50 -68.73
CA ILE A 970 2.89 -50.49 -68.33
C ILE A 970 3.70 -50.05 -69.56
N ASN A 971 4.41 -48.94 -69.50
CA ASN A 971 5.19 -48.37 -70.57
C ASN A 971 4.42 -48.36 -71.92
N ASP A 972 3.17 -47.93 -71.86
CA ASP A 972 2.28 -48.02 -73.06
C ASP A 972 2.29 -46.73 -73.92
N THR A 973 2.89 -45.64 -73.34
CA THR A 973 3.03 -44.36 -74.06
C THR A 973 4.07 -44.49 -75.20
N ALA A 974 3.68 -44.12 -76.44
CA ALA A 974 4.55 -44.18 -77.56
C ALA A 974 5.71 -43.11 -77.47
N GLY A 975 6.89 -43.54 -77.09
CA GLY A 975 8.11 -42.75 -77.04
C GLY A 975 9.35 -43.53 -77.21
N ALA A 976 10.49 -42.88 -77.51
CA ALA A 976 11.68 -43.59 -77.99
C ALA A 976 12.51 -44.29 -76.90
N ASP A 977 12.21 -44.11 -75.57
CA ASP A 977 13.12 -44.45 -74.50
C ASP A 977 12.62 -45.51 -73.52
N TYR A 978 11.55 -46.20 -73.81
CA TYR A 978 11.02 -47.28 -72.93
C TYR A 978 11.75 -48.58 -73.20
N THR A 979 12.98 -48.71 -72.64
CA THR A 979 13.82 -49.91 -72.85
C THR A 979 13.91 -50.75 -71.55
N ALA A 980 13.07 -50.53 -70.61
CA ALA A 980 13.06 -51.20 -69.32
C ALA A 980 12.85 -52.71 -69.37
N ASN A 981 13.53 -53.45 -68.49
CA ASN A 981 13.16 -54.83 -68.22
C ASN A 981 11.93 -54.88 -67.29
N ILE A 982 10.86 -55.49 -67.78
CA ILE A 982 9.63 -55.69 -67.07
C ILE A 982 9.55 -57.12 -66.55
N THR A 983 9.43 -57.33 -65.28
CA THR A 983 9.30 -58.63 -64.63
C THR A 983 7.95 -58.70 -63.90
N ILE A 984 7.00 -59.48 -64.38
CA ILE A 984 5.66 -59.65 -63.75
C ILE A 984 5.52 -61.18 -63.44
N PRO A 985 5.45 -61.58 -62.19
CA PRO A 985 5.35 -62.95 -61.79
C PRO A 985 4.00 -63.59 -62.08
N GLN A 986 2.90 -62.87 -61.88
CA GLN A 986 1.55 -63.35 -62.11
C GLN A 986 0.50 -62.27 -62.19
N ILE A 987 -0.47 -62.35 -63.11
CA ILE A 987 -1.67 -61.54 -63.17
C ILE A 987 -2.87 -62.49 -62.96
N GLY A 988 -3.59 -62.28 -61.85
CA GLY A 988 -4.68 -63.12 -61.40
C GLY A 988 -4.28 -64.51 -60.90
N THR A 989 -4.98 -65.11 -60.00
CA THR A 989 -4.71 -66.48 -59.51
C THR A 989 -5.80 -67.46 -59.77
N HIS A 990 -7.00 -67.12 -59.46
CA HIS A 990 -8.21 -67.88 -59.69
C HIS A 990 -9.43 -67.12 -59.17
N GLY A 991 -10.55 -67.15 -59.89
CA GLY A 991 -11.80 -66.52 -59.46
C GLY A 991 -12.50 -65.80 -60.59
N THR A 992 -13.73 -65.37 -60.35
CA THR A 992 -14.54 -64.72 -61.41
C THR A 992 -14.20 -63.21 -61.53
N ARG A 993 -13.39 -62.66 -60.66
CA ARG A 993 -12.99 -61.28 -60.67
C ARG A 993 -11.54 -61.07 -60.14
N ALA A 994 -10.60 -61.88 -60.61
CA ALA A 994 -9.18 -61.72 -60.23
C ALA A 994 -8.41 -61.19 -61.45
N GLY A 995 -7.29 -60.55 -61.20
CA GLY A 995 -6.39 -60.00 -62.19
C GLY A 995 -6.79 -58.61 -62.69
N VAL A 996 -6.85 -58.42 -63.97
CA VAL A 996 -7.27 -57.22 -64.68
C VAL A 996 -8.52 -57.52 -65.45
N GLN A 997 -9.62 -56.75 -65.20
CA GLN A 997 -10.91 -57.01 -65.86
C GLN A 997 -11.13 -56.17 -67.13
N GLY A 998 -10.30 -55.15 -67.34
CA GLY A 998 -10.40 -54.28 -68.48
C GLY A 998 -9.21 -54.45 -69.45
N ILE A 999 -8.69 -53.28 -69.83
CA ILE A 999 -7.56 -53.25 -70.80
C ILE A 999 -6.26 -53.60 -70.09
N THR A 1000 -5.43 -54.45 -70.66
CA THR A 1000 -4.03 -54.65 -70.24
C THR A 1000 -3.13 -54.32 -71.41
N THR A 1001 -2.25 -53.34 -71.26
CA THR A 1001 -1.20 -52.99 -72.22
C THR A 1001 0.15 -53.02 -71.52
N ILE A 1002 1.06 -53.84 -72.08
CA ILE A 1002 2.44 -53.99 -71.52
C ILE A 1002 3.43 -53.76 -72.61
N GLY A 1003 4.25 -52.72 -72.43
CA GLY A 1003 5.21 -52.27 -73.43
C GLY A 1003 4.59 -51.51 -74.61
N ASN A 1004 5.43 -50.81 -75.34
CA ASN A 1004 5.08 -50.07 -76.53
C ASN A 1004 5.78 -50.75 -77.76
N ALA A 1005 5.35 -50.35 -79.03
CA ALA A 1005 5.90 -50.90 -80.24
C ALA A 1005 7.12 -50.16 -80.72
#